data_575310ccab4e3b4986f8bf4b21dbc53d
#
_entry.id   575310ccab4e3b4986f8bf4b21dbc53d
#
_cell.length_a   1.000
_cell.length_b   1.000
_cell.length_c   1.000
_cell.angle_alpha   90.00
_cell.angle_beta   90.00
_cell.angle_gamma   90.00
#
_symmetry.space_group_name_H-M   'P 1'
#
loop_
_entity.id
_entity.type
_entity.pdbx_description
1 polymer ?
#
loop_
_entity_poly.entity_id
_entity_poly.type
_entity_poly.pdbx_seq_one_letter_code
_entity_poly.pdbx_strand_id
1 'polypeptide(L)'
;MNKLKRTLAILLCLVTAFGAFSACAKKPDNEENKGANLIGNEPITVDDTDVYLVNGGKSDYKIVVSADATRIEKHAAEELKSFIEKSTAVKLPITDDKEVSHDNNAHYISVGSTKLLAAETDIKVDYEELGENGVIVKTQGNCVYVTGATENGTLFAVYRFLHYQVGYEAYAYDCVEVDYFKSLKLKNFDYKHVPSLGLTTAEDGELSGEGKVKEASRMLIYASENGGYDMNGNLYNGLWCHTTNFLITADYDQPRVKAAQNAEYEAKLAPYLDMLLSDYGYVRENDKVVPQYVKKTENGEPVLDENGKFVYETDGSGNYILATDGSGKPLSNVYFMKGFDRGTATLFTSSKGSKDKVDIKSDTEGYDDYVKGWNAAYESGNYHVGSEWQKKVKSIRLWNNGQACYTKPETLELAAQTLENKYINTATGPYLMVGITDGKGSCDCEDCKAAMNTYGNAAGVQMVFMNKLANKLEEYMKANGIEKQITLVAFAYYAFREPPVKLANGEYTPVHPDVVPKNDGQVRIGIMYTPIEACYTHPITDETETCEKNATIAAEMKAWASLTTNLMMYSYGTNFQAYKYHFNNWSHIGDSIRFYEKLGLKYYFEQACAQNGISPMSSMRAYVRSKLAWNSAYDTQDLIDEFIEHYYGDGAEGVKQYFDAVMENFERIYTLAETEDQDIYYSRIMSADYWTRPLLLQLESYLEKADYAVDLGSSGDKDVYKERIFREYFLLKDNEYTMYSAYLGSDEYAALEELVMYGREKYNAYNSAEKTQNG
;
A
#
# COMPACT_ATOMS: atom_id res chain seq x y z
N MET A 1 36.07 25.60 8.39
CA MET A 1 35.70 25.98 9.77
C MET A 1 34.40 26.73 9.87
N ASN A 2 34.10 27.68 8.98
CA ASN A 2 32.83 28.42 9.05
C ASN A 2 31.62 27.66 8.50
N LYS A 3 31.78 26.76 7.49
CA LYS A 3 30.71 25.91 6.96
C LYS A 3 30.27 24.83 7.99
N LEU A 4 31.25 24.21 8.66
CA LEU A 4 30.96 23.18 9.69
C LEU A 4 30.22 23.75 10.90
N LYS A 5 30.50 24.99 11.30
CA LYS A 5 29.78 25.67 12.40
C LYS A 5 28.35 26.04 12.02
N ARG A 6 28.05 26.26 10.73
CA ARG A 6 26.68 26.53 10.25
C ARG A 6 25.85 25.24 10.19
N THR A 7 26.43 24.14 9.73
CA THR A 7 25.78 22.83 9.75
C THR A 7 25.49 22.36 11.20
N LEU A 8 26.44 22.62 12.14
CA LEU A 8 26.20 22.34 13.56
C LEU A 8 25.17 23.30 14.20
N ALA A 9 25.02 24.52 13.70
CA ALA A 9 24.00 25.46 14.19
C ALA A 9 22.59 25.02 13.75
N ILE A 10 22.45 24.44 12.58
CA ILE A 10 21.20 23.79 12.13
C ILE A 10 20.87 22.59 13.05
N LEU A 11 21.88 21.83 13.48
CA LEU A 11 21.70 20.71 14.41
C LEU A 11 21.31 21.12 15.85
N LEU A 12 21.76 22.29 16.36
CA LEU A 12 21.48 22.67 17.74
C LEU A 12 20.12 23.36 17.94
N CYS A 13 19.49 23.89 16.90
CA CYS A 13 18.15 24.51 16.99
C CYS A 13 16.99 23.50 17.00
N LEU A 14 17.24 22.20 16.69
CA LEU A 14 16.21 21.18 16.47
C LEU A 14 15.81 20.36 17.70
N VAL A 15 16.34 20.65 18.88
CA VAL A 15 16.11 19.81 20.09
C VAL A 15 14.84 20.20 20.88
N THR A 16 14.07 21.21 20.52
CA THR A 16 12.97 21.72 21.36
C THR A 16 11.59 21.85 20.71
N ALA A 17 11.28 21.13 19.65
CA ALA A 17 9.95 21.22 19.04
C ALA A 17 9.22 19.88 19.02
N PHE A 18 8.79 19.40 20.18
CA PHE A 18 7.61 18.53 20.26
C PHE A 18 6.39 19.42 20.54
N GLY A 19 5.48 19.49 19.58
CA GLY A 19 4.11 19.93 19.76
C GLY A 19 3.80 21.34 19.30
N ALA A 20 3.62 21.52 18.00
CA ALA A 20 2.60 22.42 17.46
C ALA A 20 2.43 22.09 15.95
N PHE A 21 1.33 21.49 15.60
CA PHE A 21 0.88 21.48 14.21
C PHE A 21 0.56 22.91 13.82
N SER A 22 1.49 23.58 13.15
CA SER A 22 1.28 24.89 12.59
C SER A 22 0.86 24.71 11.14
N ALA A 23 -0.42 24.85 10.89
CA ALA A 23 -0.92 24.95 9.54
C ALA A 23 -0.67 26.37 9.03
N CYS A 24 -0.07 26.50 7.86
CA CYS A 24 0.22 27.78 7.23
C CYS A 24 -1.07 28.57 6.98
N ALA A 25 -1.23 29.71 7.58
CA ALA A 25 -2.25 30.69 7.24
C ALA A 25 -1.55 31.91 6.63
N LYS A 26 -1.76 32.19 5.34
CA LYS A 26 -1.32 33.46 4.73
C LYS A 26 -2.05 34.65 5.40
N LYS A 27 -1.34 35.67 5.81
CA LYS A 27 -1.97 36.96 6.14
C LYS A 27 -2.34 37.68 4.85
N PRO A 28 -3.59 38.16 4.71
CA PRO A 28 -3.99 38.86 3.50
C PRO A 28 -3.41 40.27 3.49
N ASP A 29 -2.79 40.66 2.38
CA ASP A 29 -2.77 42.03 1.95
C ASP A 29 -4.21 42.41 1.52
N ASN A 30 -4.66 43.59 1.95
CA ASN A 30 -6.00 44.14 1.73
C ASN A 30 -6.28 44.30 0.22
N GLU A 31 -6.70 43.22 -0.45
CA GLU A 31 -7.34 43.33 -1.76
C GLU A 31 -8.43 42.27 -1.90
N GLU A 32 -9.50 42.65 -2.58
CA GLU A 32 -10.74 41.95 -2.83
C GLU A 32 -10.55 40.46 -3.14
N ASN A 33 -11.47 39.61 -2.59
CA ASN A 33 -11.65 38.22 -2.85
C ASN A 33 -11.21 37.78 -4.27
N LYS A 34 -9.96 37.43 -4.44
CA LYS A 34 -9.57 36.59 -5.56
C LYS A 34 -9.93 35.19 -5.15
N GLY A 35 -10.86 34.59 -5.87
CA GLY A 35 -11.25 33.19 -5.70
C GLY A 35 -10.03 32.28 -5.67
N ALA A 36 -10.16 31.13 -5.01
CA ALA A 36 -9.14 30.11 -4.94
C ALA A 36 -8.36 30.01 -6.26
N ASN A 37 -7.04 29.99 -6.21
CA ASN A 37 -6.24 29.72 -7.39
C ASN A 37 -6.59 28.32 -7.91
N LEU A 38 -7.47 28.29 -8.92
CA LEU A 38 -7.87 27.05 -9.57
C LEU A 38 -6.74 26.64 -10.51
N ILE A 39 -6.08 25.53 -10.20
CA ILE A 39 -5.10 24.93 -11.10
C ILE A 39 -5.82 24.03 -12.07
N GLY A 40 -5.48 24.17 -13.34
CA GLY A 40 -6.00 23.36 -14.41
C GLY A 40 -7.46 23.65 -14.79
N ASN A 41 -8.02 22.80 -15.61
CA ASN A 41 -9.35 22.95 -16.19
C ASN A 41 -10.48 22.51 -15.25
N GLU A 42 -10.46 22.89 -13.99
CA GLU A 42 -11.70 22.75 -13.19
C GLU A 42 -12.76 23.68 -13.75
N PRO A 43 -13.90 23.15 -14.22
CA PRO A 43 -14.76 23.90 -15.15
C PRO A 43 -15.71 24.86 -14.47
N ILE A 44 -15.60 25.12 -13.16
CA ILE A 44 -16.59 25.94 -12.48
C ILE A 44 -16.01 27.20 -11.84
N THR A 45 -16.63 28.33 -12.22
CA THR A 45 -16.59 29.55 -11.43
C THR A 45 -17.76 29.51 -10.44
N VAL A 46 -17.47 29.54 -9.14
CA VAL A 46 -18.49 29.53 -8.10
C VAL A 46 -18.69 30.97 -7.61
N ASP A 47 -19.81 31.61 -8.02
CA ASP A 47 -20.12 32.98 -7.65
C ASP A 47 -20.57 33.09 -6.19
N ASP A 48 -20.39 34.27 -5.59
CA ASP A 48 -20.92 34.58 -4.27
C ASP A 48 -22.45 34.72 -4.33
N THR A 49 -23.12 34.23 -3.30
CA THR A 49 -24.54 34.59 -3.02
C THR A 49 -24.60 35.96 -2.29
N ASP A 50 -25.82 36.45 -2.02
CA ASP A 50 -26.02 37.60 -1.13
C ASP A 50 -25.97 37.23 0.37
N VAL A 51 -25.88 35.94 0.69
CA VAL A 51 -25.89 35.43 2.06
C VAL A 51 -24.48 35.32 2.62
N TYR A 52 -24.29 35.75 3.87
CA TYR A 52 -23.01 35.60 4.56
C TYR A 52 -22.95 34.29 5.34
N LEU A 53 -21.95 33.46 5.05
CA LEU A 53 -21.59 32.32 5.89
C LEU A 53 -21.00 32.80 7.24
N VAL A 54 -20.15 33.84 7.18
CA VAL A 54 -19.63 34.55 8.35
C VAL A 54 -19.68 36.05 8.07
N ASN A 55 -20.20 36.84 9.00
CA ASN A 55 -20.30 38.29 8.89
C ASN A 55 -19.74 38.97 10.15
N GLY A 56 -18.66 39.72 10.01
CA GLY A 56 -18.04 40.46 11.11
C GLY A 56 -17.63 39.57 12.30
N GLY A 57 -17.20 38.34 12.04
CA GLY A 57 -16.78 37.37 13.07
C GLY A 57 -17.94 36.66 13.75
N LYS A 58 -19.14 36.61 13.14
CA LYS A 58 -20.30 35.84 13.63
C LYS A 58 -20.93 35.06 12.51
N SER A 59 -21.59 33.96 12.84
CA SER A 59 -22.35 33.13 11.92
C SER A 59 -23.61 32.58 12.59
N ASP A 60 -24.71 32.51 11.80
CA ASP A 60 -25.96 31.83 12.17
C ASP A 60 -25.99 30.39 11.63
N TYR A 61 -24.95 29.95 10.90
CA TYR A 61 -24.89 28.63 10.30
C TYR A 61 -24.62 27.54 11.32
N LYS A 62 -25.25 26.39 11.06
CA LYS A 62 -25.00 25.12 11.74
C LYS A 62 -24.60 24.05 10.72
N ILE A 63 -23.67 23.20 11.09
CA ILE A 63 -23.37 21.97 10.37
C ILE A 63 -24.36 20.91 10.83
N VAL A 64 -25.07 20.28 9.89
CA VAL A 64 -26.10 19.27 10.18
C VAL A 64 -25.63 17.93 9.67
N VAL A 65 -25.59 16.92 10.54
CA VAL A 65 -25.29 15.53 10.21
C VAL A 65 -26.47 14.63 10.51
N SER A 66 -26.52 13.44 9.91
CA SER A 66 -27.54 12.46 10.28
C SER A 66 -27.38 12.03 11.74
N ALA A 67 -28.47 11.80 12.45
CA ALA A 67 -28.46 11.16 13.76
C ALA A 67 -27.76 9.78 13.73
N ASP A 68 -27.87 9.11 12.58
CA ASP A 68 -27.30 7.80 12.34
C ASP A 68 -26.02 7.89 11.47
N ALA A 69 -25.39 9.10 11.42
CA ALA A 69 -24.19 9.35 10.64
C ALA A 69 -23.06 8.37 10.98
N THR A 70 -22.39 7.91 9.96
CA THR A 70 -21.22 7.05 10.09
C THR A 70 -20.08 7.79 10.79
N ARG A 71 -19.04 7.08 11.14
CA ARG A 71 -17.84 7.67 11.74
C ARG A 71 -17.14 8.62 10.76
N ILE A 72 -17.10 8.28 9.46
CA ILE A 72 -16.49 9.11 8.42
C ILE A 72 -17.32 10.38 8.18
N GLU A 73 -18.65 10.30 8.13
CA GLU A 73 -19.51 11.47 8.01
C GLU A 73 -19.36 12.42 9.23
N LYS A 74 -19.25 11.88 10.44
CA LYS A 74 -18.95 12.69 11.63
C LYS A 74 -17.56 13.35 11.56
N HIS A 75 -16.57 12.62 11.06
CA HIS A 75 -15.24 13.17 10.82
C HIS A 75 -15.28 14.28 9.75
N ALA A 76 -16.01 14.10 8.66
CA ALA A 76 -16.20 15.12 7.63
C ALA A 76 -16.79 16.42 8.20
N ALA A 77 -17.77 16.32 9.10
CA ALA A 77 -18.35 17.49 9.76
C ALA A 77 -17.36 18.19 10.72
N GLU A 78 -16.52 17.44 11.43
CA GLU A 78 -15.48 18.05 12.29
C GLU A 78 -14.35 18.68 11.46
N GLU A 79 -13.94 18.09 10.32
CA GLU A 79 -13.00 18.70 9.37
C GLU A 79 -13.57 20.02 8.80
N LEU A 80 -14.84 20.00 8.36
CA LEU A 80 -15.53 21.20 7.90
C LEU A 80 -15.50 22.31 8.96
N LYS A 81 -15.90 22.00 10.18
CA LYS A 81 -15.91 22.93 11.31
C LYS A 81 -14.50 23.48 11.60
N SER A 82 -13.50 22.60 11.61
CA SER A 82 -12.12 22.96 11.90
C SER A 82 -11.55 23.95 10.86
N PHE A 83 -11.74 23.68 9.58
CA PHE A 83 -11.20 24.51 8.52
C PHE A 83 -11.98 25.84 8.35
N ILE A 84 -13.29 25.86 8.59
CA ILE A 84 -14.06 27.12 8.67
C ILE A 84 -13.57 27.95 9.88
N GLU A 85 -13.35 27.34 11.05
CA GLU A 85 -12.80 28.03 12.22
C GLU A 85 -11.39 28.58 11.93
N LYS A 86 -10.53 27.81 11.24
CA LYS A 86 -9.19 28.24 10.82
C LYS A 86 -9.24 29.42 9.85
N SER A 87 -10.17 29.38 8.89
CA SER A 87 -10.33 30.42 7.87
C SER A 87 -10.99 31.71 8.39
N THR A 88 -11.85 31.64 9.40
CA THR A 88 -12.71 32.79 9.80
C THR A 88 -12.60 33.15 11.29
N ALA A 89 -11.91 32.37 12.10
CA ALA A 89 -11.95 32.39 13.57
C ALA A 89 -13.36 32.20 14.16
N VAL A 90 -14.32 31.68 13.39
CA VAL A 90 -15.71 31.42 13.82
C VAL A 90 -15.98 29.93 13.85
N LYS A 91 -16.44 29.44 14.99
CA LYS A 91 -16.74 28.03 15.20
C LYS A 91 -18.22 27.75 14.92
N LEU A 92 -18.51 26.97 13.89
CA LEU A 92 -19.87 26.53 13.60
C LEU A 92 -20.26 25.34 14.49
N PRO A 93 -21.47 25.38 15.12
CA PRO A 93 -21.94 24.23 15.89
C PRO A 93 -22.36 23.08 14.96
N ILE A 94 -22.06 21.84 15.37
CA ILE A 94 -22.58 20.63 14.73
C ILE A 94 -23.86 20.22 15.47
N THR A 95 -24.90 19.87 14.73
CA THR A 95 -26.19 19.42 15.27
C THR A 95 -26.70 18.21 14.50
N ASP A 96 -27.61 17.47 15.13
CA ASP A 96 -28.25 16.30 14.60
C ASP A 96 -29.46 16.70 13.72
N ASP A 97 -29.74 15.97 12.64
CA ASP A 97 -30.84 16.21 11.72
C ASP A 97 -32.23 15.97 12.35
N LYS A 98 -32.31 15.35 13.54
CA LYS A 98 -33.54 15.23 14.34
C LYS A 98 -33.90 16.53 15.08
N GLU A 99 -32.94 17.42 15.28
CA GLU A 99 -33.10 18.67 16.01
C GLU A 99 -33.44 19.86 15.11
N VAL A 100 -33.49 19.66 13.78
CA VAL A 100 -33.74 20.68 12.80
C VAL A 100 -34.83 20.23 11.84
N SER A 101 -35.51 21.22 11.21
CA SER A 101 -36.52 20.98 10.18
C SER A 101 -36.01 21.43 8.82
N HIS A 102 -36.42 20.78 7.76
CA HIS A 102 -36.12 21.18 6.40
C HIS A 102 -36.73 22.57 6.13
N ASP A 103 -35.88 23.55 5.86
CA ASP A 103 -36.21 24.91 5.49
C ASP A 103 -35.03 25.54 4.76
N ASN A 104 -35.15 25.80 3.47
CA ASN A 104 -34.11 26.39 2.63
C ASN A 104 -33.82 27.87 2.95
N ASN A 105 -34.60 28.53 3.82
CA ASN A 105 -34.28 29.85 4.38
C ASN A 105 -33.43 29.77 5.67
N ALA A 106 -33.32 28.58 6.27
CA ALA A 106 -32.46 28.37 7.41
C ALA A 106 -30.96 28.42 6.98
N HIS A 107 -30.05 28.51 7.96
CA HIS A 107 -28.63 28.59 7.70
C HIS A 107 -27.98 27.26 8.06
N TYR A 108 -28.04 26.28 7.15
CA TYR A 108 -27.52 24.93 7.35
C TYR A 108 -26.50 24.54 6.31
N ILE A 109 -25.46 23.84 6.77
CA ILE A 109 -24.57 23.03 5.90
C ILE A 109 -24.86 21.58 6.22
N SER A 110 -25.62 20.92 5.36
CA SER A 110 -26.02 19.52 5.48
C SER A 110 -24.91 18.62 4.96
N VAL A 111 -24.35 17.74 5.80
CA VAL A 111 -23.23 16.86 5.46
C VAL A 111 -23.70 15.40 5.47
N GLY A 112 -23.54 14.73 4.33
CA GLY A 112 -23.88 13.32 4.15
C GLY A 112 -25.38 13.06 4.02
N SER A 113 -25.79 11.83 4.36
CA SER A 113 -27.15 11.31 4.16
C SER A 113 -28.13 11.77 5.23
N THR A 114 -28.38 13.08 5.30
CA THR A 114 -29.31 13.69 6.28
C THR A 114 -30.76 13.62 5.83
N LYS A 115 -31.70 13.79 6.77
CA LYS A 115 -33.11 13.98 6.48
C LYS A 115 -33.39 15.26 5.70
N LEU A 116 -32.56 16.29 5.84
CA LEU A 116 -32.65 17.51 5.04
C LEU A 116 -32.41 17.22 3.57
N LEU A 117 -31.34 16.46 3.26
CA LEU A 117 -31.04 16.02 1.89
C LEU A 117 -32.17 15.13 1.33
N ALA A 118 -32.70 14.21 2.13
CA ALA A 118 -33.78 13.32 1.71
C ALA A 118 -35.09 14.07 1.42
N ALA A 119 -35.32 15.24 2.02
CA ALA A 119 -36.45 16.10 1.76
C ALA A 119 -36.26 17.01 0.53
N GLU A 120 -35.06 17.16 0.03
CA GLU A 120 -34.70 18.00 -1.12
C GLU A 120 -34.93 17.23 -2.42
N THR A 121 -35.89 17.69 -3.24
CA THR A 121 -36.30 17.00 -4.49
C THR A 121 -35.38 17.31 -5.68
N ASP A 122 -34.65 18.41 -5.60
CA ASP A 122 -33.80 18.91 -6.69
C ASP A 122 -32.39 18.36 -6.64
N ILE A 123 -32.05 17.58 -5.59
CA ILE A 123 -30.76 16.95 -5.42
C ILE A 123 -30.94 15.43 -5.50
N LYS A 124 -30.45 14.84 -6.58
CA LYS A 124 -30.48 13.40 -6.76
C LYS A 124 -29.08 12.84 -6.60
N VAL A 125 -28.92 11.94 -5.64
CA VAL A 125 -27.68 11.17 -5.46
C VAL A 125 -27.82 9.90 -6.30
N ASP A 126 -27.19 9.89 -7.46
CA ASP A 126 -27.08 8.70 -8.30
C ASP A 126 -25.85 7.91 -7.86
N TYR A 127 -26.07 6.83 -7.14
CA TYR A 127 -25.00 6.02 -6.55
C TYR A 127 -24.15 5.30 -7.60
N GLU A 128 -24.74 4.94 -8.74
CA GLU A 128 -24.02 4.25 -9.81
C GLU A 128 -23.12 5.24 -10.59
N GLU A 129 -23.65 6.43 -10.90
CA GLU A 129 -22.92 7.48 -11.59
C GLU A 129 -21.76 8.04 -10.75
N LEU A 130 -22.01 8.32 -9.48
CA LEU A 130 -20.99 8.88 -8.58
C LEU A 130 -19.90 7.88 -8.19
N GLY A 131 -20.23 6.58 -8.15
CA GLY A 131 -19.28 5.55 -7.71
C GLY A 131 -18.76 5.80 -6.30
N GLU A 132 -17.52 5.34 -6.02
CA GLU A 132 -16.97 5.36 -4.65
C GLU A 132 -16.63 6.77 -4.15
N ASN A 133 -16.12 7.66 -5.00
CA ASN A 133 -15.56 8.94 -4.60
C ASN A 133 -16.22 10.16 -5.26
N GLY A 134 -17.29 9.97 -6.01
CA GLY A 134 -18.03 11.09 -6.62
C GLY A 134 -18.72 11.95 -5.56
N VAL A 135 -18.81 13.24 -5.86
CA VAL A 135 -19.22 14.27 -4.91
C VAL A 135 -20.32 15.17 -5.49
N ILE A 136 -21.16 15.70 -4.60
CA ILE A 136 -22.15 16.73 -4.89
C ILE A 136 -22.01 17.83 -3.83
N VAL A 137 -21.91 19.09 -4.29
CA VAL A 137 -22.10 20.28 -3.44
C VAL A 137 -23.13 21.18 -4.10
N LYS A 138 -24.24 21.43 -3.43
CA LYS A 138 -25.37 22.19 -3.98
C LYS A 138 -25.89 23.23 -2.99
N THR A 139 -26.01 24.47 -3.43
CA THR A 139 -26.66 25.54 -2.66
C THR A 139 -28.17 25.57 -3.02
N GLN A 140 -29.02 25.57 -2.01
CA GLN A 140 -30.48 25.76 -2.14
C GLN A 140 -30.93 26.79 -1.11
N GLY A 141 -31.29 27.99 -1.60
CA GLY A 141 -31.62 29.12 -0.73
C GLY A 141 -30.37 29.49 0.13
N ASN A 142 -30.52 29.47 1.44
CA ASN A 142 -29.44 29.72 2.38
C ASN A 142 -28.72 28.43 2.84
N CYS A 143 -29.22 27.26 2.39
CA CYS A 143 -28.64 25.98 2.77
C CYS A 143 -27.62 25.47 1.74
N VAL A 144 -26.64 24.69 2.21
CA VAL A 144 -25.72 23.94 1.35
C VAL A 144 -25.79 22.46 1.69
N TYR A 145 -25.88 21.64 0.67
CA TYR A 145 -25.87 20.19 0.74
C TYR A 145 -24.53 19.66 0.22
N VAL A 146 -23.81 18.94 1.07
CA VAL A 146 -22.46 18.42 0.82
C VAL A 146 -22.51 16.92 1.01
N THR A 147 -22.44 16.14 -0.06
CA THR A 147 -22.61 14.69 -0.02
C THR A 147 -21.86 13.96 -1.14
N GLY A 148 -21.71 12.66 -0.99
CA GLY A 148 -21.27 11.73 -2.02
C GLY A 148 -22.16 10.49 -2.04
N ALA A 149 -21.88 9.54 -2.94
CA ALA A 149 -22.57 8.25 -2.94
C ALA A 149 -22.15 7.35 -1.77
N THR A 150 -20.94 7.55 -1.25
CA THR A 150 -20.40 6.84 -0.10
C THR A 150 -20.06 7.84 1.01
N GLU A 151 -19.79 7.33 2.19
CA GLU A 151 -19.27 8.14 3.31
C GLU A 151 -17.91 8.79 2.98
N ASN A 152 -17.07 8.08 2.22
CA ASN A 152 -15.79 8.61 1.75
C ASN A 152 -15.99 9.71 0.67
N GLY A 153 -16.93 9.50 -0.26
CA GLY A 153 -17.36 10.54 -1.20
C GLY A 153 -17.90 11.78 -0.48
N THR A 154 -18.61 11.60 0.64
CA THR A 154 -19.08 12.72 1.50
C THR A 154 -17.91 13.49 2.12
N LEU A 155 -16.89 12.80 2.62
CA LEU A 155 -15.67 13.43 3.14
C LEU A 155 -14.96 14.26 2.05
N PHE A 156 -14.83 13.71 0.85
CA PHE A 156 -14.24 14.42 -0.29
C PHE A 156 -15.10 15.59 -0.74
N ALA A 157 -16.42 15.48 -0.68
CA ALA A 157 -17.33 16.60 -0.95
C ALA A 157 -17.09 17.77 0.02
N VAL A 158 -16.81 17.50 1.30
CA VAL A 158 -16.43 18.52 2.28
C VAL A 158 -15.12 19.21 1.89
N TYR A 159 -14.09 18.47 1.46
CA TYR A 159 -12.84 19.10 1.02
C TYR A 159 -13.03 19.91 -0.26
N ARG A 160 -13.89 19.49 -1.18
CA ARG A 160 -14.21 20.27 -2.38
C ARG A 160 -15.06 21.51 -2.06
N PHE A 161 -15.99 21.42 -1.13
CA PHE A 161 -16.70 22.61 -0.59
C PHE A 161 -15.69 23.59 0.00
N LEU A 162 -14.77 23.14 0.85
CA LEU A 162 -13.76 23.98 1.47
C LEU A 162 -12.80 24.60 0.44
N HIS A 163 -12.43 23.84 -0.60
CA HIS A 163 -11.57 24.33 -1.67
C HIS A 163 -12.15 25.58 -2.32
N TYR A 164 -13.40 25.53 -2.76
CA TYR A 164 -14.04 26.69 -3.40
C TYR A 164 -14.48 27.77 -2.42
N GLN A 165 -14.88 27.39 -1.20
CA GLN A 165 -15.44 28.33 -0.24
C GLN A 165 -14.35 29.13 0.49
N VAL A 166 -13.22 28.52 0.82
CA VAL A 166 -12.17 29.11 1.69
C VAL A 166 -10.76 28.92 1.16
N GLY A 167 -10.56 28.56 -0.10
CA GLY A 167 -9.23 28.34 -0.66
C GLY A 167 -8.47 27.17 -0.03
N TYR A 168 -9.20 26.15 0.42
CA TYR A 168 -8.57 24.97 1.01
C TYR A 168 -7.74 24.21 -0.03
N GLU A 169 -6.46 23.96 0.29
CA GLU A 169 -5.62 23.03 -0.47
C GLU A 169 -4.71 22.25 0.46
N ALA A 170 -4.59 20.94 0.21
CA ALA A 170 -3.71 20.03 0.94
C ALA A 170 -2.58 19.56 0.03
N TYR A 171 -1.43 20.16 0.18
CA TYR A 171 -0.20 19.80 -0.57
C TYR A 171 0.45 18.53 -0.02
N ALA A 172 0.40 18.35 1.29
CA ALA A 172 0.86 17.15 1.99
C ALA A 172 0.05 16.94 3.28
N TYR A 173 0.27 15.82 3.96
CA TYR A 173 -0.40 15.55 5.24
C TYR A 173 -0.12 16.64 6.30
N ASP A 174 1.04 17.29 6.24
CA ASP A 174 1.51 18.35 7.14
C ASP A 174 1.49 19.75 6.52
N CYS A 175 0.91 19.90 5.31
CA CYS A 175 0.82 21.16 4.59
C CYS A 175 -0.57 21.37 4.03
N VAL A 176 -1.42 22.03 4.82
CA VAL A 176 -2.80 22.36 4.43
C VAL A 176 -3.03 23.85 4.58
N GLU A 177 -3.37 24.52 3.50
CA GLU A 177 -3.63 25.95 3.44
C GLU A 177 -5.13 26.25 3.39
N VAL A 178 -5.52 27.38 3.92
CA VAL A 178 -6.82 28.02 3.75
C VAL A 178 -6.64 29.53 3.80
N ASP A 179 -7.46 30.27 3.06
CA ASP A 179 -7.51 31.73 3.12
C ASP A 179 -8.19 32.21 4.39
N TYR A 180 -7.81 33.42 4.88
CA TYR A 180 -8.44 34.02 6.04
C TYR A 180 -9.46 35.08 5.65
N PHE A 181 -10.67 35.01 6.22
CA PHE A 181 -11.77 35.93 5.98
C PHE A 181 -12.34 36.50 7.29
N LYS A 182 -12.43 37.80 7.43
CA LYS A 182 -13.19 38.44 8.51
C LYS A 182 -14.70 38.37 8.27
N SER A 183 -15.10 38.43 6.99
CA SER A 183 -16.46 38.21 6.53
C SER A 183 -16.39 37.38 5.26
N LEU A 184 -17.24 36.36 5.17
CA LEU A 184 -17.22 35.37 4.10
C LEU A 184 -18.63 35.17 3.58
N LYS A 185 -18.89 35.45 2.33
CA LYS A 185 -20.14 35.13 1.67
C LYS A 185 -20.23 33.64 1.37
N LEU A 186 -21.43 33.09 1.43
CA LEU A 186 -21.69 31.76 0.93
C LEU A 186 -21.60 31.77 -0.60
N LYS A 187 -20.94 30.79 -1.18
CA LYS A 187 -20.90 30.59 -2.62
C LYS A 187 -22.12 29.83 -3.13
N ASN A 188 -22.50 30.08 -4.37
CA ASN A 188 -23.63 29.46 -5.04
C ASN A 188 -23.19 28.18 -5.76
N PHE A 189 -23.18 27.08 -5.06
CA PHE A 189 -22.73 25.79 -5.58
C PHE A 189 -23.81 25.12 -6.44
N ASP A 190 -23.39 24.62 -7.58
CA ASP A 190 -24.03 23.60 -8.38
C ASP A 190 -22.95 22.67 -8.91
N TYR A 191 -22.29 21.96 -7.99
CA TYR A 191 -21.09 21.20 -8.26
C TYR A 191 -21.37 19.71 -8.11
N LYS A 192 -21.11 18.97 -9.17
CA LYS A 192 -21.10 17.51 -9.21
C LYS A 192 -19.81 17.09 -9.92
N HIS A 193 -19.06 16.19 -9.32
CA HIS A 193 -17.84 15.68 -9.92
C HIS A 193 -17.69 14.19 -9.65
N VAL A 194 -17.24 13.47 -10.67
CA VAL A 194 -16.84 12.08 -10.58
C VAL A 194 -15.34 12.04 -10.89
N PRO A 195 -14.50 11.57 -9.98
CA PRO A 195 -13.06 11.53 -10.21
C PRO A 195 -12.69 10.73 -11.46
N SER A 196 -11.66 11.18 -12.16
CA SER A 196 -11.12 10.51 -13.36
C SER A 196 -10.72 9.06 -13.09
N LEU A 197 -10.16 8.80 -11.91
CA LEU A 197 -9.95 7.44 -11.41
C LEU A 197 -10.83 7.22 -10.17
N GLY A 198 -11.67 6.18 -10.20
CA GLY A 198 -12.75 6.00 -9.24
C GLY A 198 -12.28 5.97 -7.77
N LEU A 199 -11.38 5.08 -7.40
CA LEU A 199 -10.83 4.97 -6.06
C LEU A 199 -9.29 5.01 -6.13
N THR A 200 -8.69 5.85 -5.30
CA THR A 200 -7.23 6.03 -5.29
C THR A 200 -6.65 5.69 -3.93
N THR A 201 -5.65 4.83 -3.92
CA THR A 201 -4.89 4.44 -2.73
C THR A 201 -3.39 4.42 -3.00
N ALA A 202 -2.57 4.43 -1.95
CA ALA A 202 -1.12 4.34 -2.09
C ALA A 202 -0.49 3.62 -0.89
N GLU A 203 0.68 3.03 -1.10
CA GLU A 203 1.54 2.53 -0.05
C GLU A 203 2.86 3.31 -0.10
N ASP A 204 3.01 4.28 0.79
CA ASP A 204 4.18 5.14 0.90
C ASP A 204 4.51 5.37 2.37
N GLY A 205 5.81 5.37 2.72
CA GLY A 205 6.27 5.58 4.09
C GLY A 205 5.89 6.95 4.67
N GLU A 206 5.68 7.95 3.85
CA GLU A 206 5.15 9.25 4.28
C GLU A 206 3.65 9.22 4.60
N LEU A 207 2.90 8.31 3.99
CA LEU A 207 1.48 8.12 4.23
C LEU A 207 1.18 7.03 5.26
N SER A 208 2.17 6.20 5.65
CA SER A 208 2.02 5.01 6.48
C SER A 208 2.50 5.21 7.91
N GLY A 209 2.16 6.20 8.64
CA GLY A 209 2.54 6.42 10.03
C GLY A 209 1.34 6.68 10.94
N GLU A 210 1.45 6.37 12.23
CA GLU A 210 0.41 6.69 13.20
C GLU A 210 0.16 8.22 13.19
N GLY A 211 -1.04 8.64 12.82
CA GLY A 211 -1.41 10.05 12.64
C GLY A 211 -1.35 10.57 11.19
N LYS A 212 -0.38 10.13 10.38
CA LYS A 212 -0.23 10.57 8.98
C LYS A 212 -1.36 10.05 8.08
N VAL A 213 -1.79 8.85 8.35
CA VAL A 213 -2.81 8.13 7.58
C VAL A 213 -4.18 8.79 7.71
N LYS A 214 -4.49 9.43 8.84
CA LYS A 214 -5.73 10.20 9.03
C LYS A 214 -5.84 11.39 8.08
N GLU A 215 -4.73 11.90 7.63
CA GLU A 215 -4.60 13.15 6.89
C GLU A 215 -4.43 12.91 5.39
N ALA A 216 -4.21 11.65 4.97
CA ALA A 216 -4.14 11.28 3.55
C ALA A 216 -5.47 11.60 2.80
N SER A 217 -6.61 11.48 3.48
CA SER A 217 -7.92 11.84 2.92
C SER A 217 -8.04 13.32 2.56
N ARG A 218 -7.25 14.20 3.21
CA ARG A 218 -7.18 15.63 2.87
C ARG A 218 -6.64 15.86 1.47
N MET A 219 -5.80 14.95 0.97
CA MET A 219 -5.30 14.94 -0.41
C MET A 219 -6.18 14.10 -1.35
N LEU A 220 -7.44 13.82 -1.00
CA LEU A 220 -8.38 13.02 -1.78
C LEU A 220 -7.89 11.57 -2.03
N ILE A 221 -7.08 11.03 -1.12
CA ILE A 221 -6.71 9.62 -1.07
C ILE A 221 -7.65 8.91 -0.09
N TYR A 222 -8.11 7.73 -0.45
CA TYR A 222 -9.05 6.97 0.38
C TYR A 222 -8.56 6.82 1.82
N ALA A 223 -9.43 7.12 2.78
CA ALA A 223 -9.22 6.92 4.20
C ALA A 223 -10.21 5.88 4.76
N SER A 224 -9.75 5.11 5.72
CA SER A 224 -10.57 4.11 6.39
C SER A 224 -11.39 4.68 7.54
N GLU A 225 -12.42 3.94 7.98
CA GLU A 225 -13.27 4.27 9.15
C GLU A 225 -12.49 4.61 10.43
N ASN A 226 -11.29 4.09 10.58
CA ASN A 226 -10.45 4.37 11.76
C ASN A 226 -9.71 5.71 11.66
N GLY A 227 -9.99 6.49 10.61
CA GLY A 227 -9.28 7.74 10.31
C GLY A 227 -7.84 7.46 9.90
N GLY A 228 -7.51 6.23 9.55
CA GLY A 228 -6.23 5.77 9.10
C GLY A 228 -6.35 5.07 7.76
N TYR A 229 -5.28 5.12 6.99
CA TYR A 229 -5.14 4.36 5.78
C TYR A 229 -4.87 2.89 6.17
N ASP A 230 -5.92 2.11 6.29
CA ASP A 230 -5.84 0.66 6.41
C ASP A 230 -6.55 0.01 5.21
N MET A 231 -5.87 0.07 4.08
CA MET A 231 -6.33 -0.54 2.85
C MET A 231 -6.61 -2.03 3.03
N ASN A 232 -5.71 -2.73 3.73
CA ASN A 232 -5.83 -4.17 3.95
C ASN A 232 -7.04 -4.52 4.82
N GLY A 233 -7.22 -3.84 5.97
CA GLY A 233 -8.31 -4.12 6.91
C GLY A 233 -9.68 -3.68 6.39
N ASN A 234 -9.78 -2.49 5.84
CA ASN A 234 -11.07 -1.89 5.53
C ASN A 234 -11.54 -2.08 4.08
N LEU A 235 -10.68 -1.89 3.10
CA LEU A 235 -11.06 -2.13 1.70
C LEU A 235 -11.08 -3.62 1.35
N TYR A 236 -10.07 -4.36 1.78
CA TYR A 236 -9.85 -5.74 1.38
C TYR A 236 -10.14 -6.75 2.51
N ASN A 237 -10.69 -6.32 3.63
CA ASN A 237 -11.08 -7.19 4.76
C ASN A 237 -9.95 -8.12 5.25
N GLY A 238 -8.72 -7.66 5.21
CA GLY A 238 -7.54 -8.44 5.55
C GLY A 238 -6.98 -9.33 4.43
N LEU A 239 -7.59 -9.29 3.24
CA LEU A 239 -7.12 -10.01 2.06
C LEU A 239 -6.55 -9.04 1.02
N TRP A 240 -5.29 -8.68 1.16
CA TRP A 240 -4.57 -7.81 0.22
C TRP A 240 -3.38 -8.54 -0.40
N CYS A 241 -3.10 -8.27 -1.67
CA CYS A 241 -1.95 -8.75 -2.42
C CYS A 241 -1.97 -10.28 -2.65
N HIS A 242 -0.98 -11.01 -2.17
CA HIS A 242 -0.77 -12.44 -2.42
C HIS A 242 -1.55 -13.33 -1.44
N THR A 243 -2.84 -13.54 -1.68
CA THR A 243 -3.76 -14.15 -0.70
C THR A 243 -4.12 -15.60 -0.96
N THR A 244 -3.85 -16.12 -2.15
CA THR A 244 -4.22 -17.51 -2.50
C THR A 244 -3.65 -18.52 -1.51
N ASN A 245 -2.46 -18.27 -0.94
CA ASN A 245 -1.89 -19.08 0.14
C ASN A 245 -2.81 -19.17 1.35
N PHE A 246 -3.41 -18.06 1.78
CA PHE A 246 -4.31 -18.04 2.94
C PHE A 246 -5.64 -18.72 2.64
N LEU A 247 -6.13 -18.56 1.41
CA LEU A 247 -7.42 -19.11 1.00
C LEU A 247 -7.40 -20.63 0.85
N ILE A 248 -6.32 -21.20 0.31
CA ILE A 248 -6.23 -22.62 0.00
C ILE A 248 -5.64 -23.43 1.16
N THR A 249 -4.76 -22.83 1.97
CA THR A 249 -4.03 -23.54 3.03
C THR A 249 -4.60 -23.37 4.42
N ALA A 250 -5.34 -22.29 4.68
CA ALA A 250 -5.83 -21.96 6.01
C ALA A 250 -6.77 -23.00 6.61
N ASP A 251 -7.58 -23.66 5.78
CA ASP A 251 -8.55 -24.68 6.22
C ASP A 251 -8.04 -26.11 6.16
N TYR A 252 -6.81 -26.35 5.72
CA TYR A 252 -6.20 -27.67 5.81
C TYR A 252 -5.92 -28.13 7.24
N ASP A 253 -5.94 -27.23 8.20
CA ASP A 253 -5.86 -27.58 9.63
C ASP A 253 -7.19 -28.10 10.20
N GLN A 254 -8.27 -28.08 9.42
CA GLN A 254 -9.54 -28.65 9.83
C GLN A 254 -9.49 -30.20 9.77
N PRO A 255 -10.26 -30.92 10.60
CA PRO A 255 -10.14 -32.37 10.84
C PRO A 255 -10.51 -33.29 9.68
N ARG A 256 -10.40 -32.84 8.44
CA ARG A 256 -10.71 -33.65 7.23
C ARG A 256 -9.69 -34.71 6.93
N VAL A 257 -8.49 -34.58 7.48
CA VAL A 257 -7.50 -35.64 7.39
C VAL A 257 -7.66 -36.50 8.61
N LYS A 258 -7.95 -37.77 8.41
CA LYS A 258 -8.14 -38.72 9.49
C LYS A 258 -6.90 -38.73 10.38
N ALA A 259 -7.03 -38.18 11.58
CA ALA A 259 -5.95 -38.12 12.58
C ALA A 259 -5.31 -39.52 12.82
N ALA A 260 -6.09 -40.56 12.70
CA ALA A 260 -5.64 -41.95 12.84
C ALA A 260 -4.60 -42.37 11.78
N GLN A 261 -4.71 -41.90 10.54
CA GLN A 261 -3.74 -42.24 9.48
C GLN A 261 -2.40 -41.49 9.66
N ASN A 262 -2.46 -40.28 10.18
CA ASN A 262 -1.24 -39.54 10.48
C ASN A 262 -0.49 -40.11 11.68
N ALA A 263 -1.23 -40.55 12.71
CA ALA A 263 -0.63 -41.22 13.87
C ALA A 263 0.12 -42.50 13.48
N GLU A 264 -0.40 -43.26 12.52
CA GLU A 264 0.29 -44.44 12.03
C GLU A 264 1.62 -44.10 11.34
N TYR A 265 1.62 -43.12 10.44
CA TYR A 265 2.88 -42.66 9.79
C TYR A 265 3.84 -42.04 10.78
N GLU A 266 3.34 -41.23 11.70
CA GLU A 266 4.18 -40.64 12.75
C GLU A 266 4.81 -41.70 13.65
N ALA A 267 4.06 -42.72 14.01
CA ALA A 267 4.59 -43.86 14.79
C ALA A 267 5.68 -44.64 14.04
N LYS A 268 5.51 -44.80 12.72
CA LYS A 268 6.53 -45.48 11.87
C LYS A 268 7.80 -44.64 11.70
N LEU A 269 7.66 -43.32 11.63
CA LEU A 269 8.77 -42.43 11.41
C LEU A 269 9.47 -41.97 12.71
N ALA A 270 8.77 -42.08 13.83
CA ALA A 270 9.27 -41.58 15.12
C ALA A 270 10.65 -42.17 15.51
N PRO A 271 10.94 -43.49 15.37
CA PRO A 271 12.25 -44.02 15.73
C PRO A 271 13.39 -43.40 14.91
N TYR A 272 13.18 -43.21 13.60
CA TYR A 272 14.18 -42.62 12.71
C TYR A 272 14.36 -41.13 13.01
N LEU A 273 13.24 -40.42 13.28
CA LEU A 273 13.27 -39.02 13.66
C LEU A 273 14.02 -38.80 14.98
N ASP A 274 13.74 -39.62 15.99
CA ASP A 274 14.36 -39.50 17.29
C ASP A 274 15.90 -39.76 17.22
N MET A 275 16.30 -40.71 16.37
CA MET A 275 17.71 -41.00 16.07
C MET A 275 18.37 -39.79 15.40
N LEU A 276 17.76 -39.24 14.35
CA LEU A 276 18.28 -38.07 13.63
C LEU A 276 18.36 -36.84 14.53
N LEU A 277 17.36 -36.60 15.38
CA LEU A 277 17.35 -35.50 16.33
C LEU A 277 18.47 -35.64 17.35
N SER A 278 18.71 -36.87 17.85
CA SER A 278 19.77 -37.14 18.83
C SER A 278 21.16 -36.83 18.29
N ASP A 279 21.42 -37.13 17.03
CA ASP A 279 22.70 -36.84 16.37
C ASP A 279 23.02 -35.34 16.32
N TYR A 280 21.96 -34.50 16.35
CA TYR A 280 22.07 -33.03 16.38
C TYR A 280 21.86 -32.43 17.79
N GLY A 281 21.81 -33.25 18.85
CA GLY A 281 21.66 -32.80 20.22
C GLY A 281 20.27 -32.32 20.61
N TYR A 282 19.22 -32.89 19.99
CA TYR A 282 17.83 -32.60 20.30
C TYR A 282 17.04 -33.85 20.63
N VAL A 283 16.01 -33.65 21.43
CA VAL A 283 15.07 -34.72 21.78
C VAL A 283 13.64 -34.24 21.52
N ARG A 284 12.74 -35.20 21.29
CA ARG A 284 11.32 -34.93 21.17
C ARG A 284 10.64 -35.18 22.50
N GLU A 285 10.03 -34.14 23.06
CA GLU A 285 9.23 -34.21 24.29
C GLU A 285 7.83 -33.64 24.03
N ASN A 286 6.80 -34.45 24.25
CA ASN A 286 5.40 -34.03 24.10
C ASN A 286 5.13 -33.34 22.74
N ASP A 287 5.56 -33.95 21.64
CA ASP A 287 5.46 -33.43 20.26
C ASP A 287 6.23 -32.12 19.99
N LYS A 288 7.09 -31.69 20.90
CA LYS A 288 8.01 -30.55 20.71
C LYS A 288 9.42 -31.06 20.59
N VAL A 289 10.19 -30.42 19.72
CA VAL A 289 11.63 -30.63 19.65
C VAL A 289 12.28 -29.64 20.62
N VAL A 290 13.01 -30.16 21.58
CA VAL A 290 13.68 -29.37 22.63
C VAL A 290 15.18 -29.63 22.61
N PRO A 291 16.02 -28.64 22.99
CA PRO A 291 17.45 -28.86 23.19
C PRO A 291 17.67 -29.96 24.23
N GLN A 292 18.68 -30.78 23.99
CA GLN A 292 19.08 -31.78 24.94
C GLN A 292 19.82 -31.12 26.12
N TYR A 293 19.30 -31.33 27.31
CA TYR A 293 19.96 -30.91 28.56
C TYR A 293 20.92 -32.01 29.06
N VAL A 294 21.90 -31.59 29.84
CA VAL A 294 22.82 -32.54 30.50
C VAL A 294 22.03 -33.34 31.55
N LYS A 295 21.88 -34.65 31.32
CA LYS A 295 21.18 -35.54 32.24
C LYS A 295 22.00 -35.75 33.50
N LYS A 296 21.38 -35.60 34.67
CA LYS A 296 22.01 -35.96 35.95
C LYS A 296 22.27 -37.47 35.94
N THR A 297 23.47 -37.87 36.29
CA THR A 297 23.84 -39.28 36.38
C THR A 297 24.35 -39.62 37.77
N GLU A 298 23.97 -40.83 38.24
CA GLU A 298 24.52 -41.46 39.45
C GLU A 298 25.07 -42.83 39.09
N ASN A 299 26.34 -43.06 39.44
CA ASN A 299 27.05 -44.29 39.03
C ASN A 299 27.11 -44.56 37.53
N GLY A 300 27.01 -43.53 36.68
CA GLY A 300 27.00 -43.62 35.23
C GLY A 300 25.61 -43.88 34.59
N GLU A 301 24.58 -44.03 35.39
CA GLU A 301 23.19 -44.21 34.92
C GLU A 301 22.39 -42.91 35.07
N PRO A 302 21.49 -42.58 34.13
CA PRO A 302 20.61 -41.42 34.23
C PRO A 302 19.67 -41.54 35.41
N VAL A 303 19.55 -40.47 36.18
CA VAL A 303 18.60 -40.36 37.30
C VAL A 303 17.20 -40.06 36.75
N LEU A 304 16.20 -40.83 37.20
CA LEU A 304 14.80 -40.60 36.89
C LEU A 304 14.07 -40.03 38.12
N ASP A 305 13.10 -39.15 37.92
CA ASP A 305 12.18 -38.70 38.96
C ASP A 305 11.12 -39.78 39.29
N GLU A 306 10.23 -39.46 40.22
CA GLU A 306 9.14 -40.33 40.66
C GLU A 306 8.11 -40.69 39.55
N ASN A 307 8.13 -39.90 38.41
CA ASN A 307 7.28 -40.10 37.25
C ASN A 307 8.02 -40.79 36.09
N GLY A 308 9.27 -41.22 36.31
CA GLY A 308 10.09 -41.87 35.28
C GLY A 308 10.68 -40.94 34.27
N LYS A 309 10.75 -39.61 34.52
CA LYS A 309 11.37 -38.64 33.66
C LYS A 309 12.81 -38.38 34.03
N PHE A 310 13.66 -38.05 33.06
CA PHE A 310 15.05 -37.70 33.30
C PHE A 310 15.16 -36.44 34.16
N VAL A 311 16.00 -36.52 35.20
CA VAL A 311 16.45 -35.36 35.96
C VAL A 311 17.65 -34.76 35.27
N TYR A 312 17.63 -33.44 35.08
CA TYR A 312 18.71 -32.72 34.42
C TYR A 312 19.58 -31.97 35.43
N GLU A 313 20.85 -31.75 35.06
CA GLU A 313 21.75 -30.93 35.85
C GLU A 313 21.34 -29.45 35.78
N THR A 314 21.51 -28.76 36.90
CA THR A 314 21.21 -27.33 37.02
C THR A 314 22.44 -26.53 37.34
N ASP A 315 22.51 -25.29 36.82
CA ASP A 315 23.51 -24.32 37.21
C ASP A 315 23.26 -23.78 38.63
N GLY A 316 24.16 -22.92 39.15
CA GLY A 316 24.05 -22.31 40.45
C GLY A 316 22.82 -21.40 40.66
N SER A 317 22.05 -21.11 39.59
CA SER A 317 20.82 -20.33 39.59
C SER A 317 19.55 -21.18 39.39
N GLY A 318 19.73 -22.49 39.28
CA GLY A 318 18.61 -23.44 39.09
C GLY A 318 18.13 -23.63 37.68
N ASN A 319 18.81 -23.10 36.67
CA ASN A 319 18.49 -23.35 35.26
C ASN A 319 19.12 -24.66 34.78
N TYR A 320 18.43 -25.42 33.91
CA TYR A 320 19.00 -26.62 33.30
C TYR A 320 20.21 -26.29 32.42
N ILE A 321 21.26 -27.09 32.58
CA ILE A 321 22.48 -26.95 31.79
C ILE A 321 22.23 -27.56 30.40
N LEU A 322 22.36 -26.74 29.34
CA LEU A 322 22.25 -27.20 27.97
C LEU A 322 23.45 -28.05 27.59
N ALA A 323 23.20 -29.15 26.89
CA ALA A 323 24.25 -29.90 26.23
C ALA A 323 24.91 -28.98 25.15
N THR A 324 26.22 -29.16 25.00
CA THR A 324 26.99 -28.41 24.00
C THR A 324 27.33 -29.30 22.81
N ASP A 325 27.45 -28.67 21.62
CA ASP A 325 28.03 -29.34 20.46
C ASP A 325 29.52 -29.65 20.65
N GLY A 326 30.16 -30.32 19.67
CA GLY A 326 31.59 -30.66 19.71
C GLY A 326 32.54 -29.45 19.76
N SER A 327 32.04 -28.22 19.59
CA SER A 327 32.77 -26.97 19.73
C SER A 327 32.53 -26.29 21.11
N GLY A 328 31.70 -26.88 21.97
CA GLY A 328 31.34 -26.34 23.28
C GLY A 328 30.28 -25.23 23.24
N LYS A 329 29.65 -25.03 22.09
CA LYS A 329 28.57 -24.03 21.95
C LYS A 329 27.24 -24.64 22.37
N PRO A 330 26.48 -23.98 23.28
CA PRO A 330 25.15 -24.44 23.65
C PRO A 330 24.22 -24.56 22.44
N LEU A 331 23.47 -25.65 22.38
CA LEU A 331 22.48 -25.86 21.34
C LEU A 331 21.31 -24.91 21.58
N SER A 332 21.01 -24.08 20.59
CA SER A 332 19.92 -23.11 20.66
C SER A 332 18.59 -23.69 20.19
N ASN A 333 17.46 -23.05 20.51
CA ASN A 333 16.12 -23.50 20.14
C ASN A 333 16.01 -23.90 18.67
N VAL A 334 15.54 -25.13 18.43
CA VAL A 334 15.35 -25.69 17.10
C VAL A 334 13.87 -25.86 16.84
N TYR A 335 13.44 -25.42 15.67
CA TYR A 335 12.16 -25.80 15.11
C TYR A 335 12.36 -26.93 14.13
N PHE A 336 11.80 -28.09 14.44
CA PHE A 336 11.79 -29.19 13.50
C PHE A 336 10.63 -29.00 12.52
N MET A 337 10.97 -28.79 11.27
CA MET A 337 9.99 -28.81 10.19
C MET A 337 9.92 -30.23 9.67
N LYS A 338 8.87 -30.97 10.05
CA LYS A 338 8.59 -32.29 9.51
C LYS A 338 8.21 -32.14 8.05
N GLY A 339 9.03 -32.57 7.14
CA GLY A 339 8.68 -32.68 5.74
C GLY A 339 9.80 -32.31 4.79
N PHE A 340 9.52 -32.63 3.60
CA PHE A 340 10.43 -32.54 2.49
C PHE A 340 10.14 -31.33 1.62
N ASP A 341 11.13 -30.49 1.43
CA ASP A 341 11.25 -29.76 0.19
C ASP A 341 12.24 -30.55 -0.68
N ARG A 342 11.73 -31.08 -1.79
CA ARG A 342 12.53 -31.82 -2.80
C ARG A 342 13.31 -33.06 -2.29
N GLY A 343 12.79 -33.78 -1.34
CA GLY A 343 13.38 -35.05 -0.89
C GLY A 343 14.47 -34.95 0.16
N THR A 344 14.63 -33.80 0.83
CA THR A 344 15.58 -33.63 1.93
C THR A 344 14.87 -33.35 3.25
N ALA A 345 15.22 -34.06 4.30
CA ALA A 345 14.76 -33.74 5.65
C ALA A 345 15.59 -32.57 6.18
N THR A 346 14.94 -31.55 6.74
CA THR A 346 15.62 -30.32 7.16
C THR A 346 15.23 -29.94 8.58
N LEU A 347 16.24 -29.69 9.42
CA LEU A 347 16.13 -29.08 10.72
C LEU A 347 16.36 -27.55 10.59
N PHE A 348 15.49 -26.76 11.22
CA PHE A 348 15.68 -25.30 11.27
C PHE A 348 16.01 -24.89 12.69
N THR A 349 17.13 -24.20 12.85
CA THR A 349 17.48 -23.51 14.09
C THR A 349 17.00 -22.06 14.02
N SER A 350 16.36 -21.56 15.04
CA SER A 350 16.01 -20.14 15.12
C SER A 350 16.59 -19.54 16.39
N SER A 351 17.46 -18.55 16.24
CA SER A 351 17.79 -17.62 17.32
C SER A 351 17.42 -16.21 16.84
N LYS A 352 16.45 -15.55 17.52
CA LYS A 352 16.11 -14.12 17.32
C LYS A 352 16.04 -13.66 15.86
N GLY A 353 15.32 -14.39 15.02
CA GLY A 353 15.04 -13.94 13.64
C GLY A 353 15.97 -14.47 12.55
N SER A 354 17.08 -15.13 12.86
CA SER A 354 17.84 -15.90 11.86
C SER A 354 17.44 -17.37 11.89
N LYS A 355 17.16 -17.95 10.73
CA LYS A 355 16.87 -19.39 10.59
C LYS A 355 18.09 -20.04 9.99
N ASP A 356 18.90 -20.72 10.81
CA ASP A 356 19.97 -21.55 10.28
C ASP A 356 19.37 -22.90 9.87
N LYS A 357 19.60 -23.31 8.65
CA LYS A 357 19.13 -24.55 8.06
C LYS A 357 20.18 -25.63 8.27
N VAL A 358 19.81 -26.73 8.91
CA VAL A 358 20.66 -27.92 9.06
C VAL A 358 20.03 -29.06 8.27
N ASP A 359 20.67 -29.44 7.18
CA ASP A 359 20.23 -30.60 6.39
C ASP A 359 20.67 -31.89 7.10
N ILE A 360 19.72 -32.81 7.31
CA ILE A 360 20.01 -34.12 7.88
C ILE A 360 20.80 -34.91 6.83
N LYS A 361 21.93 -35.42 7.20
CA LYS A 361 22.85 -36.12 6.29
C LYS A 361 22.24 -37.40 5.77
N SER A 362 22.40 -37.64 4.48
CA SER A 362 21.91 -38.87 3.80
C SER A 362 22.64 -40.14 4.20
N ASP A 363 23.79 -40.03 4.88
CA ASP A 363 24.56 -41.18 5.41
C ASP A 363 24.13 -41.59 6.83
N THR A 364 23.15 -40.89 7.43
CA THR A 364 22.59 -41.23 8.74
C THR A 364 21.81 -42.53 8.65
N GLU A 365 22.05 -43.46 9.56
CA GLU A 365 21.32 -44.74 9.61
C GLU A 365 19.81 -44.52 9.73
N GLY A 366 19.02 -45.19 8.87
CA GLY A 366 17.57 -45.04 8.78
C GLY A 366 17.11 -43.83 7.94
N TYR A 367 18.01 -43.00 7.38
CA TYR A 367 17.63 -41.87 6.56
C TYR A 367 16.77 -42.25 5.35
N ASP A 368 17.15 -43.29 4.62
CA ASP A 368 16.40 -43.74 3.44
C ASP A 368 14.99 -44.22 3.78
N ASP A 369 14.82 -44.94 4.91
CA ASP A 369 13.51 -45.39 5.38
C ASP A 369 12.65 -44.23 5.85
N TYR A 370 13.25 -43.22 6.50
CA TYR A 370 12.58 -41.98 6.87
C TYR A 370 12.12 -41.20 5.63
N VAL A 371 12.98 -41.01 4.64
CA VAL A 371 12.66 -40.40 3.36
C VAL A 371 11.55 -41.12 2.62
N LYS A 372 11.66 -42.43 2.53
CA LYS A 372 10.67 -43.28 1.88
C LYS A 372 9.31 -43.26 2.57
N GLY A 373 9.30 -43.25 3.91
CA GLY A 373 8.08 -43.11 4.70
C GLY A 373 7.39 -41.76 4.48
N TRP A 374 8.16 -40.68 4.44
CA TRP A 374 7.66 -39.34 4.14
C TRP A 374 7.09 -39.22 2.74
N ASN A 375 7.77 -39.74 1.73
CA ASN A 375 7.29 -39.77 0.35
C ASN A 375 5.98 -40.55 0.22
N ALA A 376 5.88 -41.72 0.85
CA ALA A 376 4.64 -42.50 0.85
C ALA A 376 3.49 -41.76 1.56
N ALA A 377 3.75 -41.10 2.67
CA ALA A 377 2.76 -40.28 3.38
C ALA A 377 2.31 -39.06 2.54
N TYR A 378 3.24 -38.43 1.87
CA TYR A 378 2.98 -37.30 0.96
C TYR A 378 2.13 -37.75 -0.24
N GLU A 379 2.53 -38.79 -0.95
CA GLU A 379 1.80 -39.34 -2.11
C GLU A 379 0.38 -39.79 -1.78
N SER A 380 0.18 -40.41 -0.60
CA SER A 380 -1.13 -40.81 -0.14
C SER A 380 -2.08 -39.64 0.16
N GLY A 381 -1.55 -38.44 0.38
CA GLY A 381 -2.30 -37.25 0.75
C GLY A 381 -2.96 -37.31 2.12
N ASN A 382 -2.62 -38.28 2.91
CA ASN A 382 -3.21 -38.55 4.22
C ASN A 382 -2.31 -38.07 5.36
N TYR A 383 -1.13 -37.57 5.02
CA TYR A 383 -0.19 -37.07 6.02
C TYR A 383 -0.66 -35.75 6.57
N HIS A 384 -0.83 -35.66 7.87
CA HIS A 384 -1.20 -34.47 8.59
C HIS A 384 -0.38 -34.33 9.85
N VAL A 385 0.29 -33.21 10.00
CA VAL A 385 1.02 -32.79 11.22
C VAL A 385 0.56 -31.39 11.57
N GLY A 386 0.16 -31.09 12.80
CA GLY A 386 -0.37 -29.79 13.27
C GLY A 386 0.63 -28.62 13.27
N SER A 387 1.46 -28.50 12.25
CA SER A 387 2.44 -27.42 12.12
C SER A 387 2.27 -26.68 10.80
N GLU A 388 2.83 -25.50 10.67
CA GLU A 388 2.82 -24.73 9.42
C GLU A 388 3.37 -25.55 8.23
N TRP A 389 4.19 -26.51 8.51
CA TRP A 389 4.75 -27.42 7.51
C TRP A 389 3.72 -28.35 6.88
N GLN A 390 2.73 -28.79 7.63
CA GLN A 390 1.63 -29.59 7.09
C GLN A 390 0.80 -28.82 6.09
N LYS A 391 0.55 -27.56 6.38
CA LYS A 391 -0.09 -26.63 5.44
C LYS A 391 0.69 -26.67 4.15
N LYS A 392 2.00 -26.59 4.23
CA LYS A 392 2.91 -26.59 3.07
C LYS A 392 2.92 -27.92 2.33
N VAL A 393 3.02 -29.05 3.01
CA VAL A 393 3.03 -30.38 2.37
C VAL A 393 1.72 -30.68 1.66
N LYS A 394 0.58 -30.36 2.24
CA LYS A 394 -0.71 -30.52 1.56
C LYS A 394 -0.95 -29.48 0.48
N SER A 395 -0.50 -28.24 0.68
CA SER A 395 -0.60 -27.21 -0.34
C SER A 395 0.20 -27.56 -1.60
N ILE A 396 1.30 -28.31 -1.49
CA ILE A 396 2.08 -28.79 -2.65
C ILE A 396 1.22 -29.62 -3.62
N ARG A 397 0.19 -30.32 -3.16
CA ARG A 397 -0.74 -31.05 -4.06
C ARG A 397 -1.64 -30.12 -4.87
N LEU A 398 -2.00 -29.00 -4.29
CA LEU A 398 -2.81 -27.95 -4.92
C LEU A 398 -1.94 -26.85 -5.50
N TRP A 399 -0.63 -26.97 -5.34
CA TRP A 399 0.38 -26.03 -5.80
C TRP A 399 1.38 -26.75 -6.68
N ASN A 400 1.69 -26.12 -7.80
CA ASN A 400 2.73 -26.58 -8.70
C ASN A 400 3.43 -25.35 -9.29
N ASN A 401 4.75 -25.41 -9.44
CA ASN A 401 5.56 -24.31 -9.93
C ASN A 401 5.32 -22.97 -9.18
N GLY A 402 5.12 -23.06 -7.85
CA GLY A 402 4.90 -21.90 -6.98
C GLY A 402 3.51 -21.27 -7.07
N GLN A 403 2.59 -21.80 -7.85
CA GLN A 403 1.23 -21.28 -8.03
C GLN A 403 0.15 -22.32 -7.72
N ALA A 404 -1.04 -21.82 -7.39
CA ALA A 404 -2.19 -22.69 -7.14
C ALA A 404 -2.64 -23.42 -8.41
N CYS A 405 -3.07 -24.66 -8.24
CA CYS A 405 -3.65 -25.45 -9.32
C CYS A 405 -5.16 -25.15 -9.44
N TYR A 406 -5.51 -24.21 -10.30
CA TYR A 406 -6.90 -23.76 -10.49
C TYR A 406 -7.83 -24.78 -11.17
N THR A 407 -7.29 -25.87 -11.70
CA THR A 407 -8.09 -26.94 -12.30
C THR A 407 -8.53 -27.99 -11.28
N LYS A 408 -7.93 -28.03 -10.08
CA LYS A 408 -8.31 -28.99 -9.03
C LYS A 408 -9.61 -28.56 -8.35
N PRO A 409 -10.64 -29.44 -8.27
CA PRO A 409 -11.88 -29.13 -7.56
C PRO A 409 -11.64 -28.75 -6.09
N GLU A 410 -10.67 -29.37 -5.43
CA GLU A 410 -10.32 -29.10 -4.04
C GLU A 410 -9.82 -27.67 -3.83
N THR A 411 -9.13 -27.10 -4.81
CA THR A 411 -8.70 -25.70 -4.76
C THR A 411 -9.90 -24.76 -4.67
N LEU A 412 -10.93 -25.01 -5.50
CA LEU A 412 -12.16 -24.24 -5.51
C LEU A 412 -12.93 -24.39 -4.19
N GLU A 413 -13.10 -25.63 -3.72
CA GLU A 413 -13.82 -25.91 -2.49
C GLU A 413 -13.18 -25.25 -1.27
N LEU A 414 -11.85 -25.32 -1.15
CA LEU A 414 -11.11 -24.71 -0.04
C LEU A 414 -11.18 -23.18 -0.07
N ALA A 415 -10.99 -22.58 -1.25
CA ALA A 415 -11.09 -21.15 -1.41
C ALA A 415 -12.50 -20.65 -1.04
N ALA A 416 -13.55 -21.31 -1.56
CA ALA A 416 -14.93 -20.96 -1.24
C ALA A 416 -15.20 -21.08 0.26
N GLN A 417 -14.88 -22.21 0.89
CA GLN A 417 -15.10 -22.42 2.32
C GLN A 417 -14.35 -21.41 3.20
N THR A 418 -13.12 -21.07 2.83
CA THR A 418 -12.35 -20.07 3.59
C THR A 418 -13.01 -18.71 3.50
N LEU A 419 -13.45 -18.30 2.30
CA LEU A 419 -14.15 -17.05 2.10
C LEU A 419 -15.51 -17.02 2.84
N GLU A 420 -16.32 -18.07 2.73
CA GLU A 420 -17.60 -18.24 3.41
C GLU A 420 -17.44 -18.16 4.94
N ASN A 421 -16.50 -18.90 5.50
CA ASN A 421 -16.36 -19.04 6.95
C ASN A 421 -15.71 -17.82 7.62
N LYS A 422 -14.79 -17.13 6.93
CA LYS A 422 -13.96 -16.11 7.58
C LYS A 422 -14.23 -14.67 7.10
N TYR A 423 -14.67 -14.51 5.85
CA TYR A 423 -14.68 -13.18 5.24
C TYR A 423 -16.08 -12.70 4.83
N ILE A 424 -16.90 -13.51 4.17
CA ILE A 424 -18.19 -13.05 3.62
C ILE A 424 -19.08 -12.44 4.69
N ASN A 425 -19.23 -13.08 5.85
CA ASN A 425 -20.10 -12.58 6.91
C ASN A 425 -19.56 -11.36 7.64
N THR A 426 -18.25 -11.19 7.70
CA THR A 426 -17.58 -10.13 8.47
C THR A 426 -17.09 -8.98 7.60
N ALA A 427 -17.09 -9.14 6.26
CA ALA A 427 -16.60 -8.12 5.35
C ALA A 427 -17.36 -6.80 5.50
N THR A 428 -16.64 -5.73 5.73
CA THR A 428 -17.14 -4.34 5.75
C THR A 428 -16.75 -3.59 4.48
N GLY A 429 -15.58 -3.92 3.90
CA GLY A 429 -15.11 -3.37 2.62
C GLY A 429 -15.64 -4.14 1.42
N PRO A 430 -15.59 -3.52 0.23
CA PRO A 430 -16.18 -4.07 -1.01
C PRO A 430 -15.32 -5.15 -1.69
N TYR A 431 -14.05 -5.29 -1.32
CA TYR A 431 -13.10 -6.15 -2.03
C TYR A 431 -12.64 -7.34 -1.20
N LEU A 432 -12.48 -8.48 -1.87
CA LEU A 432 -11.81 -9.67 -1.36
C LEU A 432 -10.80 -10.14 -2.41
N MET A 433 -9.52 -10.00 -2.11
CA MET A 433 -8.49 -10.34 -3.08
C MET A 433 -8.21 -11.85 -3.10
N VAL A 434 -8.25 -12.42 -4.29
CA VAL A 434 -7.84 -13.80 -4.61
C VAL A 434 -6.56 -13.71 -5.43
N GLY A 435 -5.55 -13.09 -4.81
CA GLY A 435 -4.28 -12.77 -5.45
C GLY A 435 -3.36 -13.99 -5.55
N ILE A 436 -2.79 -14.19 -6.73
CA ILE A 436 -1.77 -15.23 -6.99
C ILE A 436 -0.54 -15.02 -6.08
N THR A 437 0.31 -16.03 -5.95
CA THR A 437 1.59 -15.87 -5.25
C THR A 437 2.54 -14.96 -6.01
N ASP A 438 3.47 -14.34 -5.28
CA ASP A 438 4.55 -13.57 -5.89
C ASP A 438 5.54 -14.49 -6.61
N GLY A 439 5.31 -14.69 -7.90
CA GLY A 439 6.12 -15.58 -8.73
C GLY A 439 5.76 -15.47 -10.21
N LYS A 440 6.78 -15.65 -11.06
CA LYS A 440 6.66 -15.46 -12.51
C LYS A 440 5.95 -16.61 -13.23
N GLY A 441 5.80 -17.77 -12.59
CA GLY A 441 5.24 -18.96 -13.21
C GLY A 441 3.73 -19.11 -13.05
N SER A 442 3.19 -20.15 -13.68
CA SER A 442 1.85 -20.67 -13.46
C SER A 442 1.92 -22.17 -13.18
N CYS A 443 0.82 -22.77 -12.67
CA CYS A 443 0.76 -24.22 -12.52
C CYS A 443 0.94 -24.91 -13.88
N ASP A 444 1.89 -25.83 -13.97
CA ASP A 444 2.27 -26.52 -15.21
C ASP A 444 1.90 -28.01 -15.22
N CYS A 445 0.99 -28.44 -14.34
CA CYS A 445 0.46 -29.80 -14.36
C CYS A 445 -0.33 -30.07 -15.66
N GLU A 446 -0.50 -31.34 -16.00
CA GLU A 446 -1.16 -31.74 -17.26
C GLU A 446 -2.58 -31.18 -17.40
N ASP A 447 -3.35 -31.14 -16.30
CA ASP A 447 -4.71 -30.58 -16.31
C ASP A 447 -4.69 -29.07 -16.59
N CYS A 448 -3.75 -28.33 -15.99
CA CYS A 448 -3.61 -26.88 -16.23
C CYS A 448 -3.11 -26.60 -17.65
N LYS A 449 -2.16 -27.37 -18.17
CA LYS A 449 -1.72 -27.27 -19.58
C LYS A 449 -2.86 -27.52 -20.57
N ALA A 450 -3.67 -28.57 -20.32
CA ALA A 450 -4.84 -28.86 -21.13
C ALA A 450 -5.89 -27.74 -21.04
N ALA A 451 -6.11 -27.18 -19.86
CA ALA A 451 -7.00 -26.04 -19.65
C ALA A 451 -6.50 -24.76 -20.37
N MET A 452 -5.19 -24.46 -20.32
CA MET A 452 -4.63 -23.34 -21.08
C MET A 452 -4.83 -23.48 -22.58
N ASN A 453 -4.76 -24.69 -23.13
CA ASN A 453 -5.08 -24.91 -24.54
C ASN A 453 -6.55 -24.59 -24.89
N THR A 454 -7.48 -24.78 -23.94
CA THR A 454 -8.91 -24.48 -24.12
C THR A 454 -9.20 -22.98 -23.88
N TYR A 455 -8.62 -22.42 -22.85
CA TYR A 455 -8.93 -21.08 -22.33
C TYR A 455 -7.88 -20.03 -22.69
N GLY A 456 -6.93 -20.36 -23.57
CA GLY A 456 -5.96 -19.46 -24.20
C GLY A 456 -4.63 -19.35 -23.46
N ASN A 457 -4.63 -19.14 -22.15
CA ASN A 457 -3.44 -18.95 -21.33
C ASN A 457 -3.74 -19.16 -19.84
N ALA A 458 -2.77 -18.89 -18.96
CA ALA A 458 -2.92 -19.03 -17.51
C ALA A 458 -4.01 -18.09 -16.95
N ALA A 459 -4.12 -16.85 -17.47
CA ALA A 459 -5.19 -15.92 -17.07
C ALA A 459 -6.57 -16.46 -17.41
N GLY A 460 -6.75 -17.12 -18.56
CA GLY A 460 -8.00 -17.77 -18.92
C GLY A 460 -8.39 -18.86 -17.93
N VAL A 461 -7.44 -19.71 -17.52
CA VAL A 461 -7.66 -20.73 -16.49
C VAL A 461 -8.02 -20.09 -15.14
N GLN A 462 -7.35 -19.01 -14.76
CA GLN A 462 -7.68 -18.24 -13.56
C GLN A 462 -9.10 -17.66 -13.64
N MET A 463 -9.51 -17.09 -14.76
CA MET A 463 -10.85 -16.52 -14.91
C MET A 463 -11.95 -17.57 -14.81
N VAL A 464 -11.77 -18.75 -15.38
CA VAL A 464 -12.71 -19.87 -15.21
C VAL A 464 -12.84 -20.27 -13.73
N PHE A 465 -11.73 -20.33 -13.00
CA PHE A 465 -11.74 -20.57 -11.56
C PHE A 465 -12.47 -19.46 -10.80
N MET A 466 -12.16 -18.19 -11.08
CA MET A 466 -12.76 -17.03 -10.44
C MET A 466 -14.26 -16.97 -10.67
N ASN A 467 -14.73 -17.24 -11.89
CA ASN A 467 -16.16 -17.29 -12.22
C ASN A 467 -16.90 -18.38 -11.42
N LYS A 468 -16.31 -19.58 -11.32
CA LYS A 468 -16.87 -20.67 -10.50
C LYS A 468 -16.90 -20.30 -9.01
N LEU A 469 -15.84 -19.66 -8.52
CA LEU A 469 -15.76 -19.19 -7.13
C LEU A 469 -16.81 -18.13 -6.86
N ALA A 470 -16.93 -17.12 -7.73
CA ALA A 470 -17.93 -16.06 -7.60
C ALA A 470 -19.36 -16.61 -7.57
N ASN A 471 -19.72 -17.52 -8.47
CA ASN A 471 -21.04 -18.14 -8.50
C ASN A 471 -21.33 -18.93 -7.21
N LYS A 472 -20.35 -19.70 -6.72
CA LYS A 472 -20.47 -20.49 -5.49
C LYS A 472 -20.71 -19.60 -4.26
N LEU A 473 -19.97 -18.49 -4.17
CA LEU A 473 -20.16 -17.52 -3.08
C LEU A 473 -21.48 -16.77 -3.20
N GLU A 474 -21.93 -16.43 -4.40
CA GLU A 474 -23.25 -15.82 -4.60
C GLU A 474 -24.39 -16.75 -4.20
N GLU A 475 -24.29 -18.05 -4.51
CA GLU A 475 -25.24 -19.07 -4.03
C GLU A 475 -25.26 -19.14 -2.49
N TYR A 476 -24.07 -19.14 -1.85
CA TYR A 476 -23.96 -19.10 -0.40
C TYR A 476 -24.59 -17.86 0.20
N MET A 477 -24.32 -16.66 -0.36
CA MET A 477 -24.86 -15.38 0.11
C MET A 477 -26.40 -15.38 0.01
N LYS A 478 -26.95 -15.81 -1.13
CA LYS A 478 -28.42 -15.94 -1.33
C LYS A 478 -29.05 -16.90 -0.33
N ALA A 479 -28.42 -18.07 -0.11
CA ALA A 479 -28.93 -19.07 0.84
C ALA A 479 -28.91 -18.58 2.29
N ASN A 480 -28.05 -17.64 2.64
CA ASN A 480 -27.92 -17.08 3.99
C ASN A 480 -28.52 -15.66 4.14
N GLY A 481 -29.21 -15.15 3.13
CA GLY A 481 -29.87 -13.84 3.18
C GLY A 481 -28.90 -12.66 3.30
N ILE A 482 -27.70 -12.78 2.70
CA ILE A 482 -26.69 -11.74 2.72
C ILE A 482 -26.89 -10.84 1.48
N GLU A 483 -27.24 -9.57 1.69
CA GLU A 483 -27.62 -8.66 0.60
C GLU A 483 -26.52 -7.70 0.10
N LYS A 484 -25.32 -7.75 0.66
CA LYS A 484 -24.20 -6.88 0.24
C LYS A 484 -23.62 -7.28 -1.13
N GLN A 485 -22.94 -6.32 -1.78
CA GLN A 485 -22.13 -6.57 -2.97
C GLN A 485 -20.67 -6.78 -2.58
N ILE A 486 -19.98 -7.71 -3.27
CA ILE A 486 -18.57 -8.00 -3.09
C ILE A 486 -17.91 -8.15 -4.46
N THR A 487 -16.73 -7.61 -4.60
CA THR A 487 -15.85 -7.81 -5.76
C THR A 487 -14.67 -8.71 -5.37
N LEU A 488 -14.60 -9.89 -5.98
CA LEU A 488 -13.41 -10.73 -5.93
C LEU A 488 -12.35 -10.16 -6.86
N VAL A 489 -11.18 -9.81 -6.35
CA VAL A 489 -10.12 -9.19 -7.14
C VAL A 489 -9.07 -10.23 -7.51
N ALA A 490 -8.82 -10.40 -8.81
CA ALA A 490 -7.77 -11.23 -9.35
C ALA A 490 -6.60 -10.39 -9.85
N PHE A 491 -5.36 -10.85 -9.67
CA PHE A 491 -4.20 -10.24 -10.29
C PHE A 491 -4.07 -10.63 -11.77
N ALA A 492 -3.91 -9.64 -12.63
CA ALA A 492 -3.30 -9.78 -13.96
C ALA A 492 -1.80 -9.41 -13.85
N TYR A 493 -0.97 -10.39 -13.49
CA TYR A 493 0.42 -10.22 -13.08
C TYR A 493 1.30 -11.36 -13.61
N TYR A 494 2.47 -11.08 -14.14
CA TYR A 494 3.38 -12.04 -14.76
C TYR A 494 2.69 -13.01 -15.73
N ALA A 495 2.71 -14.33 -15.46
CA ALA A 495 2.10 -15.35 -16.31
C ALA A 495 0.57 -15.18 -16.49
N PHE A 496 -0.07 -14.40 -15.64
CA PHE A 496 -1.50 -14.13 -15.66
C PHE A 496 -1.83 -12.73 -16.20
N ARG A 497 -0.83 -11.98 -16.69
CA ARG A 497 -1.01 -10.59 -17.14
C ARG A 497 -1.73 -10.51 -18.49
N GLU A 498 -1.35 -11.36 -19.44
CA GLU A 498 -1.92 -11.37 -20.77
C GLU A 498 -3.39 -11.81 -20.75
N PRO A 499 -4.34 -11.01 -21.29
CA PRO A 499 -5.75 -11.36 -21.28
C PRO A 499 -6.05 -12.52 -22.24
N PRO A 500 -7.05 -13.37 -21.93
CA PRO A 500 -7.42 -14.53 -22.75
C PRO A 500 -8.34 -14.14 -23.91
N VAL A 501 -7.82 -13.32 -24.84
CA VAL A 501 -8.56 -12.80 -25.99
C VAL A 501 -7.86 -13.10 -27.32
N LYS A 502 -8.61 -12.94 -28.41
CA LYS A 502 -8.08 -12.88 -29.78
C LYS A 502 -8.37 -11.50 -30.35
N LEU A 503 -7.37 -10.91 -30.97
CA LEU A 503 -7.54 -9.68 -31.74
C LEU A 503 -7.83 -10.04 -33.21
N ALA A 504 -9.00 -9.67 -33.72
CA ALA A 504 -9.40 -9.86 -35.10
C ALA A 504 -10.14 -8.61 -35.60
N ASN A 505 -9.71 -8.10 -36.75
CA ASN A 505 -10.30 -6.89 -37.37
C ASN A 505 -10.32 -5.65 -36.46
N GLY A 506 -9.36 -5.54 -35.54
CA GLY A 506 -9.28 -4.44 -34.56
C GLY A 506 -10.17 -4.61 -33.32
N GLU A 507 -10.86 -5.73 -33.18
CA GLU A 507 -11.71 -6.03 -32.03
C GLU A 507 -11.13 -7.18 -31.20
N TYR A 508 -11.20 -7.04 -29.87
CA TYR A 508 -10.86 -8.10 -28.93
C TYR A 508 -12.07 -8.99 -28.67
N THR A 509 -11.89 -10.29 -28.83
CA THR A 509 -12.92 -11.28 -28.52
C THR A 509 -12.39 -12.33 -27.56
N PRO A 510 -13.15 -12.77 -26.53
CA PRO A 510 -12.69 -13.79 -25.63
C PRO A 510 -12.42 -15.12 -26.36
N VAL A 511 -11.36 -15.82 -25.99
CA VAL A 511 -11.03 -17.13 -26.60
C VAL A 511 -12.08 -18.20 -26.27
N HIS A 512 -12.77 -18.03 -25.16
CA HIS A 512 -13.87 -18.90 -24.69
C HIS A 512 -14.85 -18.05 -23.85
N PRO A 513 -16.18 -18.33 -23.88
CA PRO A 513 -17.15 -17.56 -23.07
C PRO A 513 -16.84 -17.57 -21.57
N ASP A 514 -16.37 -18.69 -21.03
CA ASP A 514 -16.10 -18.89 -19.61
C ASP A 514 -14.92 -18.04 -19.07
N VAL A 515 -14.11 -17.43 -19.95
CA VAL A 515 -13.00 -16.58 -19.52
C VAL A 515 -13.41 -15.12 -19.30
N VAL A 516 -14.65 -14.75 -19.64
CA VAL A 516 -15.16 -13.41 -19.39
C VAL A 516 -15.43 -13.25 -17.89
N PRO A 517 -14.79 -12.29 -17.20
CA PRO A 517 -15.03 -12.08 -15.79
C PRO A 517 -16.50 -11.75 -15.51
N LYS A 518 -17.04 -12.29 -14.43
CA LYS A 518 -18.41 -11.99 -13.99
C LYS A 518 -18.52 -10.52 -13.57
N ASN A 519 -19.29 -9.75 -14.33
CA ASN A 519 -19.47 -8.29 -14.14
C ASN A 519 -20.77 -7.91 -13.44
N ASP A 520 -21.65 -8.85 -13.12
CA ASP A 520 -22.98 -8.64 -12.55
C ASP A 520 -23.22 -9.47 -11.29
N GLY A 521 -24.37 -9.25 -10.65
CA GLY A 521 -24.79 -9.98 -9.45
C GLY A 521 -24.17 -9.43 -8.16
N GLN A 522 -24.34 -10.20 -7.08
CA GLN A 522 -23.84 -9.83 -5.75
C GLN A 522 -22.32 -10.04 -5.62
N VAL A 523 -21.78 -11.01 -6.35
CA VAL A 523 -20.35 -11.28 -6.38
C VAL A 523 -19.83 -11.05 -7.80
N ARG A 524 -19.04 -9.99 -7.94
CA ARG A 524 -18.42 -9.56 -9.21
C ARG A 524 -16.91 -9.89 -9.20
N ILE A 525 -16.27 -9.78 -10.36
CA ILE A 525 -14.82 -9.97 -10.49
C ILE A 525 -14.17 -8.66 -10.93
N GLY A 526 -13.16 -8.22 -10.18
CA GLY A 526 -12.26 -7.12 -10.55
C GLY A 526 -10.92 -7.68 -11.02
N ILE A 527 -10.32 -7.02 -12.01
CA ILE A 527 -9.02 -7.36 -12.55
C ILE A 527 -8.01 -6.30 -12.14
N MET A 528 -7.11 -6.64 -11.23
CA MET A 528 -6.00 -5.79 -10.81
C MET A 528 -4.83 -6.00 -11.77
N TYR A 529 -4.72 -5.12 -12.77
CA TYR A 529 -3.62 -5.16 -13.74
C TYR A 529 -2.35 -4.60 -13.10
N THR A 530 -1.26 -5.36 -13.20
CA THR A 530 -0.04 -5.10 -12.42
C THR A 530 1.19 -5.13 -13.34
N PRO A 531 1.54 -4.01 -14.00
CA PRO A 531 2.62 -3.95 -14.98
C PRO A 531 3.99 -3.75 -14.33
N ILE A 532 4.44 -4.68 -13.49
CA ILE A 532 5.74 -4.58 -12.81
C ILE A 532 6.92 -4.47 -13.78
N GLU A 533 6.76 -4.98 -14.99
CA GLU A 533 7.77 -4.99 -16.04
C GLU A 533 7.68 -3.76 -16.96
N ALA A 534 6.81 -2.78 -16.64
CA ALA A 534 6.68 -1.57 -17.43
C ALA A 534 7.97 -0.75 -17.45
N CYS A 535 8.15 0.02 -18.50
CA CYS A 535 9.08 1.13 -18.51
C CYS A 535 8.42 2.34 -17.86
N TYR A 536 9.02 2.88 -16.80
CA TYR A 536 8.47 4.03 -16.07
C TYR A 536 9.03 5.38 -16.55
N THR A 537 9.88 5.38 -17.57
CA THR A 537 10.40 6.59 -18.24
C THR A 537 9.63 6.94 -19.51
N HIS A 538 8.62 6.16 -19.86
CA HIS A 538 7.70 6.40 -20.95
C HIS A 538 6.25 6.28 -20.46
N PRO A 539 5.28 6.97 -21.10
CA PRO A 539 3.89 6.81 -20.75
C PRO A 539 3.36 5.40 -21.07
N ILE A 540 2.43 4.93 -20.26
CA ILE A 540 1.59 3.78 -20.61
C ILE A 540 0.35 4.37 -21.30
N THR A 541 0.36 4.38 -22.63
CA THR A 541 -0.69 5.00 -23.45
C THR A 541 -0.75 4.37 -24.84
N ASP A 542 -1.85 4.59 -25.55
CA ASP A 542 -2.03 4.23 -26.96
C ASP A 542 -2.02 5.46 -27.91
N GLU A 543 -1.81 6.67 -27.38
CA GLU A 543 -1.95 7.92 -28.13
C GLU A 543 -0.62 8.49 -28.65
N THR A 544 0.46 8.18 -27.96
CA THR A 544 1.80 8.68 -28.30
C THR A 544 2.75 7.54 -28.58
N GLU A 545 3.82 7.84 -29.32
CA GLU A 545 4.92 6.89 -29.51
C GLU A 545 5.53 6.54 -28.15
N THR A 546 5.59 5.25 -27.84
CA THR A 546 6.08 4.72 -26.59
C THR A 546 7.04 3.56 -26.83
N CYS A 547 7.72 3.09 -25.80
CA CYS A 547 8.58 1.92 -25.92
C CYS A 547 7.77 0.63 -26.14
N GLU A 548 8.39 -0.39 -26.71
CA GLU A 548 7.75 -1.69 -27.05
C GLU A 548 7.07 -2.34 -25.83
N LYS A 549 7.68 -2.23 -24.64
CA LYS A 549 7.10 -2.73 -23.40
C LYS A 549 5.75 -2.08 -23.07
N ASN A 550 5.72 -0.76 -23.10
CA ASN A 550 4.50 -0.02 -22.74
C ASN A 550 3.43 -0.10 -23.83
N ALA A 551 3.83 -0.21 -25.10
CA ALA A 551 2.89 -0.52 -26.19
C ALA A 551 2.18 -1.87 -25.99
N THR A 552 2.94 -2.90 -25.58
CA THR A 552 2.37 -4.21 -25.21
C THR A 552 1.43 -4.11 -24.02
N ILE A 553 1.85 -3.40 -22.95
CA ILE A 553 1.05 -3.20 -21.73
C ILE A 553 -0.25 -2.45 -22.06
N ALA A 554 -0.18 -1.37 -22.86
CA ALA A 554 -1.36 -0.63 -23.27
C ALA A 554 -2.34 -1.50 -24.07
N ALA A 555 -1.83 -2.36 -24.97
CA ALA A 555 -2.66 -3.30 -25.71
C ALA A 555 -3.33 -4.34 -24.79
N GLU A 556 -2.60 -4.90 -23.82
CA GLU A 556 -3.15 -5.83 -22.83
C GLU A 556 -4.21 -5.16 -21.94
N MET A 557 -4.00 -3.93 -21.51
CA MET A 557 -4.97 -3.18 -20.72
C MET A 557 -6.27 -2.92 -21.50
N LYS A 558 -6.15 -2.52 -22.78
CA LYS A 558 -7.33 -2.36 -23.68
C LYS A 558 -8.07 -3.69 -23.85
N ALA A 559 -7.34 -4.77 -23.98
CA ALA A 559 -7.92 -6.10 -24.10
C ALA A 559 -8.63 -6.53 -22.81
N TRP A 560 -8.07 -6.27 -21.62
CA TRP A 560 -8.78 -6.48 -20.36
C TRP A 560 -10.01 -5.60 -20.21
N ALA A 561 -9.91 -4.31 -20.58
CA ALA A 561 -11.07 -3.39 -20.58
C ALA A 561 -12.20 -3.84 -21.49
N SER A 562 -11.92 -4.64 -22.55
CA SER A 562 -12.96 -5.24 -23.38
C SER A 562 -13.70 -6.41 -22.72
N LEU A 563 -13.13 -7.01 -21.67
CA LEU A 563 -13.70 -8.16 -20.96
C LEU A 563 -14.41 -7.77 -19.66
N THR A 564 -13.99 -6.68 -19.01
CA THR A 564 -14.50 -6.29 -17.70
C THR A 564 -14.76 -4.79 -17.58
N THR A 565 -15.79 -4.43 -16.84
CA THR A 565 -16.05 -3.05 -16.39
C THR A 565 -15.40 -2.73 -15.04
N ASN A 566 -14.71 -3.70 -14.42
CA ASN A 566 -14.05 -3.59 -13.13
C ASN A 566 -12.52 -3.73 -13.29
N LEU A 567 -11.95 -2.96 -14.22
CA LEU A 567 -10.50 -2.88 -14.40
C LEU A 567 -9.90 -2.00 -13.28
N MET A 568 -8.83 -2.47 -12.69
CA MET A 568 -8.09 -1.84 -11.61
C MET A 568 -6.60 -1.82 -11.96
N MET A 569 -5.84 -0.90 -11.38
CA MET A 569 -4.40 -0.76 -11.58
C MET A 569 -3.63 -0.91 -10.27
N TYR A 570 -2.58 -1.71 -10.30
CA TYR A 570 -1.50 -1.73 -9.32
C TYR A 570 -0.26 -1.13 -9.96
N SER A 571 0.00 0.14 -9.70
CA SER A 571 1.13 0.88 -10.26
C SER A 571 2.29 0.97 -9.29
N TYR A 572 3.39 1.56 -9.74
CA TYR A 572 4.62 1.69 -8.95
C TYR A 572 5.14 3.12 -9.01
N GLY A 573 5.55 3.65 -7.87
CA GLY A 573 6.02 5.04 -7.69
C GLY A 573 7.45 5.16 -7.17
N THR A 574 8.23 4.07 -7.18
CA THR A 574 9.63 4.08 -6.72
C THR A 574 10.47 3.03 -7.43
N ASN A 575 11.79 3.20 -7.36
CA ASN A 575 12.73 2.16 -7.79
C ASN A 575 13.05 1.25 -6.58
N PHE A 576 12.68 -0.01 -6.65
CA PHE A 576 12.85 -0.98 -5.57
C PHE A 576 14.31 -1.40 -5.30
N GLN A 577 15.22 -1.08 -6.20
CA GLN A 577 16.65 -1.27 -5.98
C GLN A 577 17.34 0.00 -5.47
N ALA A 578 16.65 1.15 -5.48
CA ALA A 578 17.27 2.45 -5.23
C ALA A 578 16.30 3.45 -4.57
N TYR A 579 15.80 3.14 -3.39
CA TYR A 579 14.79 3.93 -2.65
C TYR A 579 15.17 5.39 -2.37
N LYS A 580 16.47 5.69 -2.33
CA LYS A 580 17.00 7.02 -2.00
C LYS A 580 17.34 7.86 -3.24
N TYR A 581 17.07 7.33 -4.43
CA TYR A 581 17.27 8.02 -5.69
C TYR A 581 15.92 8.47 -6.26
N HIS A 582 15.94 9.55 -7.04
CA HIS A 582 14.75 10.01 -7.73
C HIS A 582 14.23 8.93 -8.68
N PHE A 583 12.92 8.77 -8.72
CA PHE A 583 12.22 7.92 -9.66
C PHE A 583 11.57 8.80 -10.73
N ASN A 584 12.07 8.71 -11.96
CA ASN A 584 11.66 9.62 -13.02
C ASN A 584 10.50 9.10 -13.84
N ASN A 585 9.28 9.41 -13.40
CA ASN A 585 8.07 9.27 -14.22
C ASN A 585 7.25 10.57 -14.32
N TRP A 586 7.85 11.70 -13.94
CA TRP A 586 7.15 12.97 -13.78
C TRP A 586 6.52 13.48 -15.05
N SER A 587 7.26 13.45 -16.19
CA SER A 587 6.77 13.89 -17.49
C SER A 587 5.69 12.99 -18.11
N HIS A 588 5.45 11.81 -17.55
CA HIS A 588 4.61 10.77 -18.17
C HIS A 588 3.44 10.31 -17.31
N ILE A 589 3.40 10.68 -16.03
CA ILE A 589 2.34 10.26 -15.11
C ILE A 589 0.96 10.75 -15.57
N GLY A 590 0.86 11.99 -16.06
CA GLY A 590 -0.39 12.55 -16.56
C GLY A 590 -0.94 11.80 -17.76
N ASP A 591 -0.09 11.48 -18.76
CA ASP A 591 -0.49 10.73 -19.95
C ASP A 591 -0.96 9.32 -19.60
N SER A 592 -0.26 8.66 -18.68
CA SER A 592 -0.66 7.33 -18.19
C SER A 592 -2.01 7.38 -17.47
N ILE A 593 -2.25 8.35 -16.61
CA ILE A 593 -3.52 8.49 -15.89
C ILE A 593 -4.68 8.81 -16.85
N ARG A 594 -4.47 9.67 -17.86
CA ARG A 594 -5.47 9.94 -18.92
C ARG A 594 -5.84 8.66 -19.70
N PHE A 595 -4.84 7.83 -19.98
CA PHE A 595 -5.10 6.53 -20.61
C PHE A 595 -5.90 5.58 -19.70
N TYR A 596 -5.60 5.54 -18.41
CA TYR A 596 -6.35 4.73 -17.44
C TYR A 596 -7.81 5.20 -17.31
N GLU A 597 -8.05 6.51 -17.27
CA GLU A 597 -9.40 7.08 -17.30
C GLU A 597 -10.17 6.67 -18.56
N LYS A 598 -9.55 6.78 -19.74
CA LYS A 598 -10.12 6.35 -21.02
C LYS A 598 -10.54 4.88 -21.02
N LEU A 599 -9.83 4.02 -20.29
CA LEU A 599 -10.18 2.61 -20.10
C LEU A 599 -11.25 2.39 -19.01
N GLY A 600 -11.68 3.42 -18.29
CA GLY A 600 -12.68 3.35 -17.23
C GLY A 600 -12.21 2.65 -15.97
N LEU A 601 -10.95 2.85 -15.58
CA LEU A 601 -10.41 2.29 -14.35
C LEU A 601 -11.27 2.65 -13.13
N LYS A 602 -11.61 1.64 -12.32
CA LYS A 602 -12.40 1.80 -11.10
C LYS A 602 -11.56 1.97 -9.84
N TYR A 603 -10.30 1.55 -9.88
CA TYR A 603 -9.41 1.58 -8.73
C TYR A 603 -7.96 1.78 -9.21
N TYR A 604 -7.23 2.68 -8.54
CA TYR A 604 -5.82 2.93 -8.77
C TYR A 604 -5.05 2.84 -7.45
N PHE A 605 -4.10 1.94 -7.41
CA PHE A 605 -3.15 1.79 -6.32
C PHE A 605 -1.73 2.04 -6.82
N GLU A 606 -0.95 2.76 -6.02
CA GLU A 606 0.47 2.93 -6.29
C GLU A 606 1.30 2.43 -5.10
N GLN A 607 2.15 1.44 -5.35
CA GLN A 607 3.19 1.05 -4.41
C GLN A 607 4.41 1.96 -4.61
N ALA A 608 4.71 2.74 -3.58
CA ALA A 608 5.90 3.58 -3.50
C ALA A 608 6.87 3.04 -2.43
N CYS A 609 7.67 3.89 -1.80
CA CYS A 609 8.64 3.48 -0.79
C CYS A 609 7.97 3.31 0.58
N ALA A 610 7.39 2.13 0.86
CA ALA A 610 6.74 1.84 2.15
C ALA A 610 7.71 1.49 3.28
N GLN A 611 8.97 1.16 2.97
CA GLN A 611 9.93 0.65 3.96
C GLN A 611 10.85 1.72 4.56
N ASN A 612 10.80 2.95 4.06
CA ASN A 612 11.44 4.13 4.63
C ASN A 612 10.39 5.18 4.96
N GLY A 613 10.69 6.05 5.94
CA GLY A 613 9.83 7.17 6.29
C GLY A 613 9.81 8.29 5.26
N ILE A 614 10.80 8.34 4.35
CA ILE A 614 10.91 9.31 3.24
C ILE A 614 11.57 8.69 2.01
N SER A 615 11.27 9.25 0.84
CA SER A 615 11.99 9.07 -0.42
C SER A 615 12.02 10.40 -1.19
N PRO A 616 12.88 10.55 -2.24
CA PRO A 616 12.99 11.82 -2.93
C PRO A 616 11.65 12.31 -3.48
N MET A 617 11.26 13.52 -3.12
CA MET A 617 10.01 14.19 -3.55
C MET A 617 8.74 13.35 -3.31
N SER A 618 8.69 12.51 -2.28
CA SER A 618 7.55 11.60 -2.04
C SER A 618 6.24 12.33 -1.77
N SER A 619 6.25 13.42 -0.99
CA SER A 619 5.06 14.24 -0.77
C SER A 619 4.54 14.87 -2.07
N MET A 620 5.45 15.37 -2.93
CA MET A 620 5.08 15.91 -4.24
C MET A 620 4.45 14.84 -5.13
N ARG A 621 5.00 13.63 -5.12
CA ARG A 621 4.44 12.50 -5.87
C ARG A 621 3.01 12.18 -5.42
N ALA A 622 2.79 12.12 -4.12
CA ALA A 622 1.45 11.86 -3.57
C ALA A 622 0.46 12.95 -3.99
N TYR A 623 0.88 14.23 -3.95
CA TYR A 623 0.07 15.37 -4.37
C TYR A 623 -0.27 15.30 -5.87
N VAL A 624 0.73 15.27 -6.74
CA VAL A 624 0.54 15.27 -8.20
C VAL A 624 -0.35 14.10 -8.64
N ARG A 625 -0.09 12.90 -8.13
CA ARG A 625 -0.89 11.72 -8.44
C ARG A 625 -2.34 11.87 -7.99
N SER A 626 -2.59 12.34 -6.76
CA SER A 626 -3.95 12.47 -6.24
C SER A 626 -4.76 13.51 -7.01
N LYS A 627 -4.11 14.62 -7.41
CA LYS A 627 -4.73 15.65 -8.25
C LYS A 627 -5.08 15.11 -9.64
N LEU A 628 -4.16 14.43 -10.30
CA LEU A 628 -4.39 13.82 -11.61
C LEU A 628 -5.44 12.69 -11.55
N ALA A 629 -5.48 11.92 -10.47
CA ALA A 629 -6.52 10.91 -10.26
C ALA A 629 -7.90 11.53 -10.03
N TRP A 630 -7.95 12.71 -9.39
CA TRP A 630 -9.17 13.49 -9.22
C TRP A 630 -9.64 14.08 -10.55
N ASN A 631 -8.74 14.74 -11.27
CA ASN A 631 -9.02 15.32 -12.58
C ASN A 631 -7.78 15.18 -13.49
N SER A 632 -7.82 14.25 -14.42
CA SER A 632 -6.70 13.94 -15.32
C SER A 632 -6.39 15.05 -16.33
N ALA A 633 -7.28 16.05 -16.47
CA ALA A 633 -7.08 17.21 -17.33
C ALA A 633 -6.09 18.26 -16.75
N TYR A 634 -5.70 18.14 -15.50
CA TYR A 634 -4.67 19.01 -14.92
C TYR A 634 -3.33 18.86 -15.63
N ASP A 635 -2.60 19.95 -15.75
CA ASP A 635 -1.23 19.92 -16.24
C ASP A 635 -0.27 19.45 -15.14
N THR A 636 0.56 18.46 -15.47
CA THR A 636 1.48 17.86 -14.49
C THR A 636 2.55 18.86 -14.03
N GLN A 637 3.05 19.70 -14.93
CA GLN A 637 4.09 20.68 -14.58
C GLN A 637 3.53 21.78 -13.70
N ASP A 638 2.32 22.26 -13.99
CA ASP A 638 1.65 23.25 -13.15
C ASP A 638 1.46 22.73 -11.72
N LEU A 639 1.07 21.45 -11.56
CA LEU A 639 0.94 20.82 -10.25
C LEU A 639 2.28 20.69 -9.50
N ILE A 640 3.36 20.38 -10.22
CA ILE A 640 4.72 20.31 -9.65
C ILE A 640 5.16 21.70 -9.18
N ASP A 641 4.98 22.71 -10.00
CA ASP A 641 5.41 24.08 -9.70
C ASP A 641 4.60 24.65 -8.53
N GLU A 642 3.30 24.44 -8.49
CA GLU A 642 2.44 24.81 -7.38
C GLU A 642 2.85 24.12 -6.08
N PHE A 643 3.08 22.79 -6.13
CA PHE A 643 3.54 22.06 -4.95
C PHE A 643 4.84 22.64 -4.41
N ILE A 644 5.82 22.88 -5.27
CA ILE A 644 7.12 23.42 -4.86
C ILE A 644 6.95 24.81 -4.23
N GLU A 645 6.14 25.68 -4.83
CA GLU A 645 5.88 27.04 -4.31
C GLU A 645 5.30 26.98 -2.89
N HIS A 646 4.25 26.22 -2.70
CA HIS A 646 3.52 26.20 -1.42
C HIS A 646 4.21 25.36 -0.35
N TYR A 647 4.78 24.21 -0.74
CA TYR A 647 5.38 23.28 0.22
C TYR A 647 6.73 23.78 0.76
N TYR A 648 7.54 24.47 -0.07
CA TYR A 648 8.86 24.98 0.32
C TYR A 648 8.90 26.49 0.58
N GLY A 649 7.84 27.24 0.27
CA GLY A 649 7.67 28.65 0.57
C GLY A 649 8.84 29.52 0.10
N ASP A 650 9.46 30.30 1.01
CA ASP A 650 10.61 31.18 0.68
C ASP A 650 11.79 30.40 0.04
N GLY A 651 11.89 29.09 0.22
CA GLY A 651 12.91 28.22 -0.36
C GLY A 651 12.59 27.66 -1.74
N ALA A 652 11.39 27.89 -2.25
CA ALA A 652 10.84 27.26 -3.45
C ALA A 652 11.74 27.40 -4.69
N GLU A 653 12.30 28.58 -4.95
CA GLU A 653 13.17 28.82 -6.11
C GLU A 653 14.41 27.93 -6.11
N GLY A 654 15.05 27.74 -4.95
CA GLY A 654 16.21 26.87 -4.83
C GLY A 654 15.86 25.38 -5.01
N VAL A 655 14.72 24.95 -4.45
CA VAL A 655 14.21 23.59 -4.63
C VAL A 655 13.81 23.33 -6.08
N LYS A 656 13.18 24.30 -6.76
CA LYS A 656 12.88 24.19 -8.19
C LYS A 656 14.15 24.01 -9.02
N GLN A 657 15.20 24.80 -8.77
CA GLN A 657 16.49 24.64 -9.44
C GLN A 657 17.13 23.27 -9.17
N TYR A 658 17.00 22.77 -7.95
CA TYR A 658 17.43 21.42 -7.61
C TYR A 658 16.65 20.36 -8.43
N PHE A 659 15.33 20.43 -8.43
CA PHE A 659 14.48 19.49 -9.14
C PHE A 659 14.74 19.52 -10.66
N ASP A 660 14.79 20.70 -11.27
CA ASP A 660 15.05 20.86 -12.70
C ASP A 660 16.42 20.28 -13.09
N ALA A 661 17.45 20.52 -12.27
CA ALA A 661 18.78 19.94 -12.52
C ALA A 661 18.81 18.43 -12.36
N VAL A 662 18.00 17.84 -11.48
CA VAL A 662 17.81 16.40 -11.39
C VAL A 662 17.12 15.87 -12.65
N MET A 663 16.08 16.54 -13.15
CA MET A 663 15.39 16.14 -14.39
C MET A 663 16.32 16.25 -15.61
N GLU A 664 17.08 17.33 -15.74
CA GLU A 664 18.12 17.46 -16.77
C GLU A 664 19.18 16.35 -16.70
N ASN A 665 19.55 15.93 -15.48
CA ASN A 665 20.48 14.82 -15.31
C ASN A 665 19.88 13.49 -15.79
N PHE A 666 18.57 13.27 -15.74
CA PHE A 666 17.96 12.06 -16.28
C PHE A 666 18.12 11.96 -17.79
N GLU A 667 18.01 13.06 -18.54
CA GLU A 667 18.29 13.10 -19.98
C GLU A 667 19.74 12.65 -20.28
N ARG A 668 20.68 13.10 -19.44
CA ARG A 668 22.08 12.64 -19.52
C ARG A 668 22.23 11.15 -19.18
N ILE A 669 21.51 10.68 -18.15
CA ILE A 669 21.51 9.26 -17.76
C ILE A 669 21.01 8.39 -18.91
N TYR A 670 19.94 8.76 -19.58
CA TYR A 670 19.40 8.00 -20.73
C TYR A 670 20.39 7.90 -21.86
N THR A 671 21.05 9.00 -22.17
CA THR A 671 22.12 9.02 -23.19
C THR A 671 23.27 8.10 -22.81
N LEU A 672 23.76 8.13 -21.56
CA LEU A 672 24.86 7.30 -21.09
C LEU A 672 24.47 5.82 -20.93
N ALA A 673 23.24 5.54 -20.62
CA ALA A 673 22.73 4.18 -20.49
C ALA A 673 22.46 3.52 -21.87
N GLU A 674 22.47 4.30 -22.94
CA GLU A 674 22.04 3.88 -24.30
C GLU A 674 20.63 3.28 -24.31
N THR A 675 19.80 3.65 -23.34
CA THR A 675 18.41 3.22 -23.21
C THR A 675 17.64 4.18 -22.30
N GLU A 676 16.42 4.47 -22.71
CA GLU A 676 15.44 5.17 -21.87
C GLU A 676 14.56 4.19 -21.07
N ASP A 677 14.62 2.90 -21.41
CA ASP A 677 13.82 1.86 -20.77
C ASP A 677 14.32 1.57 -19.36
N GLN A 678 13.62 2.06 -18.34
CA GLN A 678 13.93 1.83 -16.94
C GLN A 678 12.71 1.28 -16.20
N ASP A 679 12.84 0.05 -15.72
CA ASP A 679 11.86 -0.55 -14.83
C ASP A 679 12.16 -0.20 -13.36
N ILE A 680 11.31 -0.67 -12.45
CA ILE A 680 11.44 -0.43 -11.01
C ILE A 680 12.64 -1.15 -10.36
N TYR A 681 13.36 -1.97 -11.10
CA TYR A 681 14.56 -2.69 -10.63
C TYR A 681 15.85 -2.19 -11.28
N TYR A 682 15.85 -1.02 -11.90
CA TYR A 682 17.01 -0.45 -12.57
C TYR A 682 18.09 -0.02 -11.58
N SER A 683 18.91 -0.98 -11.13
CA SER A 683 19.96 -0.76 -10.11
C SER A 683 21.13 0.11 -10.57
N ARG A 684 21.35 0.23 -11.89
CA ARG A 684 22.42 1.09 -12.44
C ARG A 684 22.20 2.56 -12.16
N ILE A 685 20.98 2.97 -11.77
CA ILE A 685 20.70 4.36 -11.35
C ILE A 685 21.63 4.82 -10.21
N MET A 686 22.17 3.90 -9.42
CA MET A 686 23.08 4.20 -8.31
C MET A 686 24.54 4.42 -8.75
N SER A 687 24.83 4.48 -10.06
CA SER A 687 26.19 4.64 -10.56
C SER A 687 26.74 6.05 -10.32
N ALA A 688 28.01 6.12 -9.88
CA ALA A 688 28.75 7.38 -9.78
C ALA A 688 28.97 8.07 -11.13
N ASP A 689 28.86 7.34 -12.26
CA ASP A 689 28.90 7.92 -13.61
C ASP A 689 27.66 8.77 -13.89
N TYR A 690 26.54 8.43 -13.27
CA TYR A 690 25.28 9.17 -13.40
C TYR A 690 25.20 10.34 -12.42
N TRP A 691 25.68 10.15 -11.20
CA TRP A 691 25.66 11.15 -10.13
C TRP A 691 27.10 11.58 -9.80
N THR A 692 27.72 12.28 -10.74
CA THR A 692 29.09 12.71 -10.56
C THR A 692 29.24 13.67 -9.37
N ARG A 693 30.39 13.66 -8.69
CA ARG A 693 30.59 14.53 -7.53
C ARG A 693 30.39 16.02 -7.84
N PRO A 694 30.84 16.58 -8.99
CA PRO A 694 30.51 17.94 -9.36
C PRO A 694 29.00 18.21 -9.45
N LEU A 695 28.22 17.29 -9.99
CA LEU A 695 26.77 17.40 -10.03
C LEU A 695 26.19 17.40 -8.61
N LEU A 696 26.60 16.46 -7.74
CA LEU A 696 26.11 16.43 -6.35
C LEU A 696 26.39 17.73 -5.61
N LEU A 697 27.58 18.34 -5.80
CA LEU A 697 27.92 19.64 -5.24
C LEU A 697 27.05 20.79 -5.83
N GLN A 698 26.71 20.72 -7.10
CA GLN A 698 25.77 21.67 -7.73
C GLN A 698 24.39 21.53 -7.12
N LEU A 699 23.85 20.31 -7.03
CA LEU A 699 22.55 20.02 -6.41
C LEU A 699 22.51 20.47 -4.94
N GLU A 700 23.59 20.20 -4.19
CA GLU A 700 23.76 20.70 -2.83
C GLU A 700 23.66 22.21 -2.76
N SER A 701 24.32 22.93 -3.68
CA SER A 701 24.31 24.41 -3.68
C SER A 701 22.91 24.99 -3.90
N TYR A 702 22.04 24.33 -4.64
CA TYR A 702 20.66 24.77 -4.83
C TYR A 702 19.82 24.58 -3.55
N LEU A 703 20.00 23.47 -2.83
CA LEU A 703 19.32 23.23 -1.55
C LEU A 703 19.86 24.17 -0.45
N GLU A 704 21.19 24.45 -0.44
CA GLU A 704 21.77 25.47 0.45
C GLU A 704 21.21 26.89 0.13
N LYS A 705 21.00 27.22 -1.16
CA LYS A 705 20.37 28.46 -1.59
C LYS A 705 18.91 28.54 -1.09
N ALA A 706 18.16 27.41 -1.19
CA ALA A 706 16.80 27.32 -0.68
C ALA A 706 16.74 27.55 0.84
N ASP A 707 17.60 26.88 1.61
CA ASP A 707 17.68 27.04 3.06
C ASP A 707 18.03 28.50 3.46
N TYR A 708 18.99 29.13 2.76
CA TYR A 708 19.37 30.51 2.99
C TYR A 708 18.24 31.48 2.63
N ALA A 709 17.48 31.23 1.56
CA ALA A 709 16.33 32.04 1.19
C ALA A 709 15.25 32.06 2.28
N VAL A 710 15.01 30.92 2.92
CA VAL A 710 14.11 30.79 4.09
C VAL A 710 14.61 31.68 5.25
N ASP A 711 15.93 31.71 5.51
CA ASP A 711 16.48 32.59 6.55
C ASP A 711 16.21 34.07 6.27
N LEU A 712 16.27 34.50 5.01
CA LEU A 712 16.02 35.88 4.58
C LEU A 712 14.54 36.22 4.48
N GLY A 713 13.69 35.24 4.27
CA GLY A 713 12.25 35.42 4.11
C GLY A 713 11.55 35.95 5.34
N SER A 714 10.31 36.33 5.18
CA SER A 714 9.47 36.89 6.26
C SER A 714 8.44 35.91 6.83
N SER A 715 8.40 34.67 6.34
CA SER A 715 7.46 33.63 6.81
C SER A 715 7.65 33.33 8.30
N GLY A 716 6.54 33.07 8.99
CA GLY A 716 6.54 32.53 10.35
C GLY A 716 6.90 31.07 10.44
N ASP A 717 6.88 30.35 9.31
CA ASP A 717 7.02 28.90 9.22
C ASP A 717 8.42 28.43 8.77
N LYS A 718 9.43 29.25 9.04
CA LYS A 718 10.82 29.00 8.62
C LYS A 718 11.33 27.61 9.00
N ASP A 719 11.05 27.17 10.23
CA ASP A 719 11.52 25.86 10.70
C ASP A 719 10.87 24.71 9.91
N VAL A 720 9.63 24.87 9.48
CA VAL A 720 8.91 23.89 8.67
C VAL A 720 9.52 23.80 7.26
N TYR A 721 9.75 24.95 6.61
CA TYR A 721 10.37 24.97 5.28
C TYR A 721 11.80 24.41 5.30
N LYS A 722 12.58 24.77 6.33
CA LYS A 722 13.93 24.22 6.51
C LYS A 722 13.92 22.71 6.72
N GLU A 723 12.98 22.21 7.49
CA GLU A 723 12.83 20.76 7.70
C GLU A 723 12.52 20.02 6.38
N ARG A 724 11.65 20.58 5.54
CA ARG A 724 11.30 20.03 4.24
C ARG A 724 12.48 20.06 3.27
N ILE A 725 13.23 21.17 3.23
CA ILE A 725 14.47 21.27 2.44
C ILE A 725 15.52 20.28 2.95
N PHE A 726 15.65 20.13 4.28
CA PHE A 726 16.63 19.22 4.87
C PHE A 726 16.36 17.75 4.54
N ARG A 727 15.10 17.35 4.30
CA ARG A 727 14.76 16.00 3.85
C ARG A 727 15.42 15.66 2.51
N GLU A 728 15.32 16.55 1.53
CA GLU A 728 15.96 16.40 0.22
C GLU A 728 17.49 16.49 0.31
N TYR A 729 17.98 17.43 1.12
CA TYR A 729 19.40 17.58 1.39
C TYR A 729 20.01 16.28 2.00
N PHE A 730 19.35 15.72 2.99
CA PHE A 730 19.79 14.47 3.60
C PHE A 730 19.85 13.31 2.59
N LEU A 731 18.83 13.13 1.75
CA LEU A 731 18.80 12.07 0.75
C LEU A 731 19.93 12.26 -0.29
N LEU A 732 20.21 13.48 -0.71
CA LEU A 732 21.33 13.81 -1.58
C LEU A 732 22.68 13.45 -0.91
N LYS A 733 22.84 13.79 0.36
CA LYS A 733 24.06 13.49 1.14
C LYS A 733 24.23 11.99 1.45
N ASP A 734 23.14 11.25 1.63
CA ASP A 734 23.18 9.78 1.78
C ASP A 734 23.65 9.12 0.47
N ASN A 735 23.24 9.63 -0.68
CA ASN A 735 23.75 9.18 -1.97
C ASN A 735 25.24 9.52 -2.15
N GLU A 736 25.69 10.74 -1.77
CA GLU A 736 27.12 11.09 -1.77
C GLU A 736 27.92 10.17 -0.86
N TYR A 737 27.44 9.90 0.36
CA TYR A 737 28.07 8.99 1.30
C TYR A 737 28.24 7.57 0.72
N THR A 738 27.17 7.06 0.11
CA THR A 738 27.16 5.72 -0.48
C THR A 738 28.15 5.58 -1.64
N MET A 739 28.25 6.61 -2.49
CA MET A 739 29.08 6.55 -3.71
C MET A 739 30.54 7.00 -3.48
N TYR A 740 30.75 7.96 -2.59
CA TYR A 740 32.03 8.69 -2.52
C TYR A 740 32.74 8.64 -1.17
N SER A 741 32.16 8.02 -0.13
CA SER A 741 32.78 7.97 1.21
C SER A 741 34.22 7.47 1.22
N ALA A 742 34.56 6.49 0.39
CA ALA A 742 35.91 5.94 0.28
C ALA A 742 36.95 6.91 -0.30
N TYR A 743 36.52 8.01 -0.90
CA TYR A 743 37.36 9.02 -1.55
C TYR A 743 37.46 10.33 -0.76
N LEU A 744 36.80 10.42 0.38
CA LEU A 744 36.79 11.62 1.22
C LEU A 744 37.98 11.65 2.20
N GLY A 745 38.40 12.85 2.56
CA GLY A 745 39.32 13.03 3.66
C GLY A 745 38.68 12.71 5.01
N SER A 746 39.49 12.41 6.04
CA SER A 746 38.95 11.96 7.35
C SER A 746 37.90 12.90 7.96
N ASP A 747 38.14 14.21 7.88
CA ASP A 747 37.23 15.21 8.48
C ASP A 747 35.95 15.35 7.68
N GLU A 748 36.03 15.30 6.35
CA GLU A 748 34.89 15.35 5.44
C GLU A 748 34.06 14.08 5.58
N TYR A 749 34.69 12.90 5.65
CA TYR A 749 34.03 11.64 5.89
C TYR A 749 33.27 11.65 7.23
N ALA A 750 33.92 12.04 8.32
CA ALA A 750 33.30 12.05 9.64
C ALA A 750 32.07 12.99 9.69
N ALA A 751 32.16 14.17 9.09
CA ALA A 751 31.07 15.11 9.04
C ALA A 751 29.89 14.60 8.19
N LEU A 752 30.19 13.96 7.05
CA LEU A 752 29.15 13.38 6.19
C LEU A 752 28.49 12.16 6.85
N GLU A 753 29.27 11.31 7.50
CA GLU A 753 28.76 10.14 8.24
C GLU A 753 27.82 10.56 9.38
N GLU A 754 28.20 11.55 10.19
CA GLU A 754 27.37 12.09 11.28
C GLU A 754 26.00 12.57 10.75
N LEU A 755 26.02 13.35 9.67
CA LEU A 755 24.80 13.87 9.03
C LEU A 755 23.92 12.74 8.51
N VAL A 756 24.52 11.78 7.82
CA VAL A 756 23.79 10.66 7.22
C VAL A 756 23.19 9.75 8.29
N MET A 757 23.93 9.45 9.36
CA MET A 757 23.41 8.63 10.45
C MET A 757 22.26 9.33 11.18
N TYR A 758 22.40 10.64 11.43
CA TYR A 758 21.32 11.46 11.99
C TYR A 758 20.04 11.40 11.12
N GLY A 759 20.17 11.62 9.81
CA GLY A 759 19.01 11.61 8.91
C GLY A 759 18.37 10.23 8.78
N ARG A 760 19.18 9.16 8.75
CA ARG A 760 18.67 7.77 8.72
C ARG A 760 17.85 7.44 9.97
N GLU A 761 18.30 7.86 11.15
CA GLU A 761 17.58 7.69 12.40
C GLU A 761 16.30 8.53 12.42
N LYS A 762 16.42 9.82 12.10
CA LYS A 762 15.31 10.78 12.15
C LYS A 762 14.14 10.38 11.25
N TYR A 763 14.42 9.91 10.03
CA TYR A 763 13.41 9.59 9.03
C TYR A 763 13.15 8.09 8.85
N ASN A 764 13.73 7.25 9.69
CA ASN A 764 13.69 5.79 9.51
C ASN A 764 14.08 5.38 8.06
N ALA A 765 15.15 5.97 7.52
CA ALA A 765 15.57 5.82 6.12
C ALA A 765 16.80 4.90 5.99
N TYR A 766 16.73 3.72 6.61
CA TYR A 766 17.84 2.76 6.62
C TYR A 766 17.93 1.89 5.36
N ASN A 767 16.81 1.68 4.67
CA ASN A 767 16.76 0.77 3.54
C ASN A 767 17.20 1.49 2.26
N SER A 768 18.17 0.89 1.54
CA SER A 768 18.59 1.37 0.22
C SER A 768 17.77 0.76 -0.92
N ALA A 769 17.16 -0.41 -0.65
CA ALA A 769 16.36 -1.17 -1.59
C ALA A 769 15.24 -1.91 -0.85
N GLU A 770 14.29 -2.46 -1.60
CA GLU A 770 13.22 -3.29 -1.03
C GLU A 770 13.82 -4.54 -0.36
N LYS A 771 13.44 -4.74 0.90
CA LYS A 771 13.72 -6.01 1.58
C LYS A 771 12.64 -6.99 1.18
N THR A 772 12.97 -7.93 0.32
CA THR A 772 12.09 -9.07 0.05
C THR A 772 11.87 -9.85 1.34
N GLN A 773 10.63 -10.25 1.63
CA GLN A 773 10.28 -11.02 2.85
C GLN A 773 10.98 -12.41 2.92
N ASN A 774 11.82 -12.73 1.94
CA ASN A 774 12.55 -13.97 1.79
C ASN A 774 14.07 -13.81 1.93
N GLY A 775 14.56 -12.68 2.44
CA GLY A 775 15.97 -12.44 2.74
C GLY A 775 16.37 -12.81 4.15
#